data_aa130fd5962cbc50b95b35eca0dc155b
#
_entry.id   aa130fd5962cbc50b95b35eca0dc155b
#
_cell.length_a   1.000
_cell.length_b   1.000
_cell.length_c   1.000
_cell.angle_alpha   90.00
_cell.angle_beta   90.00
_cell.angle_gamma   90.00
#
_symmetry.space_group_name_H-M   'P 1'
#
loop_
_entity.id
_entity.type
_entity.pdbx_description
1 polymer ?
#
loop_
_entity_poly.entity_id
_entity_poly.type
_entity_poly.pdbx_seq_one_letter_code
_entity_poly.pdbx_strand_id
1 'polypeptide(L)'
;MILTVVKRDGRVVGFNEEKIQAAIRKAMIHTEKGEDEQLVARISTRVAARGKEQMGVEEIQDQVERELMKSSRKDVAREYISYRNKRSVARKAKTRDIFMSIVNAKKNDITRENANMNADTPAGMMMKFASETTKPFVDDYLLSEDARLAVEHNYLHIHDKDYYPTKSLTCVQHPLDVILRNGFTAGHGSSRPAKRIETAAVLACISLETCQNEMHGGQAIPAFDFYLAPYVRYTYEEEVRSLEQFEGRSLDGLRTAEIKDYLEAPLDGLDGDERLLQFAINKTVGRVHQAMEAFIHNMNTIHSRGGNQVVFSSINYGTDTSAEGRCVMREILKSTYQGVGDGETAIFPIQIWKKKRGVNYLPEDPNYDLYKLACKVTVRRFFPNFLNLDATFNQNENWRADDPDRARWEIATMGCRTRVFENRFGPKTSVGRGNLSFSTINIVKLAIECMGIEDQQERVDKFFEKLDEMLDVAAHQLDDRLQFQATALAKQFPMLMKYLWIGAEQLKPEDTIERVINQGTLGIGFIGLAECLVALTGHHHGESEEAQKLGLRIVTHMRDRANEFSEKYHHNYSILATPAEGLSGKFTKRDRKEFGILPGITDREYYTNSNHVPVYYKCSALHKAEVEAPYHDLTRGGHIFYVEVDGDATHNPSAIMRVVDMMDRFNMGYGSVNHNRNRCMKCGYENADPNMEVCPKCGSTDIDRLQRITGYLVGTTERWNSAKLAELKDRVTHTL
;
A
#
# COMPACT_ATOMS: atom_id res chain seq x y z
N MET A 1 -6.36 31.23 35.60
CA MET A 1 -5.34 31.31 34.54
C MET A 1 -5.49 30.10 33.65
N ILE A 2 -5.43 30.23 32.32
CA ILE A 2 -5.56 29.10 31.41
C ILE A 2 -4.26 28.30 31.46
N LEU A 3 -4.36 27.00 31.70
CA LEU A 3 -3.22 26.06 31.70
C LEU A 3 -3.23 25.19 30.41
N THR A 4 -4.43 24.79 29.99
CA THR A 4 -4.61 23.91 28.82
C THR A 4 -5.72 24.42 27.90
N VAL A 5 -5.58 24.08 26.62
CA VAL A 5 -6.54 24.44 25.57
C VAL A 5 -7.09 23.17 24.93
N VAL A 6 -8.41 23.05 24.91
CA VAL A 6 -9.09 22.04 24.11
C VAL A 6 -9.19 22.56 22.68
N LYS A 7 -8.43 21.97 21.78
CA LYS A 7 -8.51 22.28 20.35
C LYS A 7 -9.87 21.84 19.77
N ARG A 8 -10.19 22.30 18.56
CA ARG A 8 -11.44 21.94 17.86
C ARG A 8 -11.62 20.45 17.59
N ASP A 9 -10.50 19.70 17.54
CA ASP A 9 -10.43 18.24 17.38
C ASP A 9 -10.53 17.46 18.70
N GLY A 10 -10.73 18.16 19.83
CA GLY A 10 -10.82 17.58 21.17
C GLY A 10 -9.46 17.36 21.86
N ARG A 11 -8.33 17.54 21.19
CA ARG A 11 -7.00 17.41 21.84
C ARG A 11 -6.80 18.49 22.88
N VAL A 12 -6.21 18.11 24.01
CA VAL A 12 -5.83 19.04 25.06
C VAL A 12 -4.33 19.32 24.91
N VAL A 13 -3.98 20.58 24.75
CA VAL A 13 -2.60 21.05 24.62
C VAL A 13 -2.29 22.12 25.65
N GLY A 14 -1.02 22.33 25.96
CA GLY A 14 -0.59 23.44 26.81
C GLY A 14 -1.02 24.79 26.22
N PHE A 15 -1.43 25.69 27.08
CA PHE A 15 -1.78 27.06 26.67
C PHE A 15 -0.50 27.81 26.23
N ASN A 16 -0.58 28.45 25.06
CA ASN A 16 0.48 29.31 24.54
C ASN A 16 -0.09 30.70 24.24
N GLU A 17 0.32 31.69 25.03
CA GLU A 17 -0.11 33.08 24.92
C GLU A 17 0.36 33.75 23.62
N GLU A 18 1.51 33.35 23.07
CA GLU A 18 2.06 33.89 21.82
C GLU A 18 1.10 33.70 20.63
N LYS A 19 0.30 32.61 20.64
CA LYS A 19 -0.70 32.36 19.58
C LYS A 19 -1.81 33.41 19.58
N ILE A 20 -2.21 33.90 20.75
CA ILE A 20 -3.17 34.99 20.87
C ILE A 20 -2.52 36.29 20.36
N GLN A 21 -1.30 36.57 20.78
CA GLN A 21 -0.55 37.75 20.37
C GLN A 21 -0.37 37.79 18.84
N ALA A 22 0.07 36.68 18.23
CA ALA A 22 0.22 36.56 16.79
C ALA A 22 -1.09 36.79 16.04
N ALA A 23 -2.24 36.26 16.54
CA ALA A 23 -3.53 36.47 15.93
C ALA A 23 -3.99 37.94 15.98
N ILE A 24 -3.71 38.65 17.07
CA ILE A 24 -4.00 40.08 17.21
C ILE A 24 -3.11 40.91 16.30
N ARG A 25 -1.81 40.61 16.23
CA ARG A 25 -0.87 41.30 15.31
C ARG A 25 -1.31 41.14 13.85
N LYS A 26 -1.68 39.93 13.43
CA LYS A 26 -2.21 39.70 12.07
C LYS A 26 -3.42 40.58 11.76
N ALA A 27 -4.31 40.82 12.71
CA ALA A 27 -5.44 41.71 12.52
C ALA A 27 -4.98 43.19 12.43
N MET A 28 -3.93 43.59 13.17
CA MET A 28 -3.38 44.96 13.16
C MET A 28 -2.70 45.31 11.84
N ILE A 29 -2.01 44.39 11.19
CA ILE A 29 -1.33 44.60 9.89
C ILE A 29 -2.30 45.14 8.83
N HIS A 30 -3.58 44.77 8.91
CA HIS A 30 -4.62 45.20 7.97
C HIS A 30 -5.35 46.50 8.41
N THR A 31 -4.83 47.23 9.39
CA THR A 31 -5.40 48.49 9.87
C THR A 31 -4.47 49.67 9.61
N GLU A 32 -5.04 50.85 9.36
CA GLU A 32 -4.26 52.07 9.03
C GLU A 32 -3.37 52.55 10.19
N LYS A 33 -3.71 52.20 11.44
CA LYS A 33 -2.96 52.65 12.64
C LYS A 33 -1.80 51.74 13.01
N GLY A 34 -1.54 50.68 12.25
CA GLY A 34 -0.42 49.77 12.47
C GLY A 34 -0.45 49.00 13.80
N GLU A 35 0.68 48.45 14.16
CA GLU A 35 0.85 47.57 15.33
C GLU A 35 0.92 48.38 16.63
N ASP A 36 0.34 47.84 17.71
CA ASP A 36 0.33 48.34 19.08
C ASP A 36 0.66 47.17 20.03
N GLU A 37 1.95 46.98 20.27
CA GLU A 37 2.45 45.86 21.09
C GLU A 37 1.98 45.96 22.57
N GLN A 38 1.73 47.15 23.09
CA GLN A 38 1.21 47.32 24.45
C GLN A 38 -0.26 46.80 24.53
N LEU A 39 -1.04 47.03 23.48
CA LEU A 39 -2.39 46.51 23.39
C LEU A 39 -2.39 45.00 23.22
N VAL A 40 -1.49 44.46 22.38
CA VAL A 40 -1.33 43.01 22.16
C VAL A 40 -1.04 42.30 23.48
N ALA A 41 -0.01 42.74 24.20
CA ALA A 41 0.39 42.17 25.49
C ALA A 41 -0.73 42.29 26.53
N ARG A 42 -1.37 43.45 26.63
CA ARG A 42 -2.46 43.69 27.58
C ARG A 42 -3.68 42.79 27.36
N ILE A 43 -4.06 42.56 26.10
CA ILE A 43 -5.22 41.72 25.77
C ILE A 43 -4.87 40.26 26.00
N SER A 44 -3.70 39.80 25.52
CA SER A 44 -3.30 38.40 25.70
C SER A 44 -3.21 37.99 27.17
N THR A 45 -2.57 38.83 27.99
CA THR A 45 -2.45 38.61 29.43
C THR A 45 -3.84 38.61 30.14
N ARG A 46 -4.75 39.54 29.76
CA ARG A 46 -6.08 39.56 30.33
C ARG A 46 -6.91 38.31 30.00
N VAL A 47 -6.80 37.82 28.77
CA VAL A 47 -7.46 36.57 28.33
C VAL A 47 -6.89 35.39 29.09
N ALA A 48 -5.56 35.30 29.19
CA ALA A 48 -4.87 34.26 29.96
C ALA A 48 -5.29 34.23 31.44
N ALA A 49 -5.40 35.41 32.06
CA ALA A 49 -5.71 35.55 33.48
C ALA A 49 -7.18 35.23 33.83
N ARG A 50 -8.11 35.57 32.94
CA ARG A 50 -9.55 35.42 33.17
C ARG A 50 -10.12 34.06 32.79
N GLY A 51 -9.36 33.23 32.11
CA GLY A 51 -9.76 31.91 31.70
C GLY A 51 -9.84 30.90 32.83
N LYS A 52 -10.63 29.85 32.61
CA LYS A 52 -10.65 28.63 33.43
C LYS A 52 -9.32 27.86 33.19
N GLU A 53 -8.97 26.93 34.04
CA GLU A 53 -7.75 26.11 33.85
C GLU A 53 -7.73 25.41 32.50
N GLN A 54 -8.89 24.97 32.03
CA GLN A 54 -9.05 24.39 30.69
C GLN A 54 -10.11 25.16 29.90
N MET A 55 -9.79 25.59 28.68
CA MET A 55 -10.69 26.35 27.80
C MET A 55 -10.65 25.85 26.37
N GLY A 56 -11.82 25.92 25.68
CA GLY A 56 -11.89 25.69 24.25
C GLY A 56 -11.30 26.84 23.41
N VAL A 57 -10.73 26.52 22.24
CA VAL A 57 -10.19 27.53 21.31
C VAL A 57 -11.24 28.61 20.97
N GLU A 58 -12.51 28.22 20.74
CA GLU A 58 -13.56 29.17 20.41
C GLU A 58 -13.88 30.12 21.60
N GLU A 59 -13.89 29.58 22.83
CA GLU A 59 -14.09 30.38 24.03
C GLU A 59 -12.97 31.43 24.23
N ILE A 60 -11.71 31.04 23.91
CA ILE A 60 -10.57 31.94 23.95
C ILE A 60 -10.73 33.03 22.89
N GLN A 61 -11.10 32.67 21.65
CA GLN A 61 -11.32 33.64 20.59
C GLN A 61 -12.48 34.62 20.92
N ASP A 62 -13.56 34.14 21.53
CA ASP A 62 -14.66 34.98 21.98
C ASP A 62 -14.19 35.96 23.07
N GLN A 63 -13.27 35.55 23.94
CA GLN A 63 -12.70 36.45 24.94
C GLN A 63 -11.78 37.50 24.30
N VAL A 64 -10.96 37.11 23.33
CA VAL A 64 -10.12 38.04 22.56
C VAL A 64 -10.98 39.09 21.85
N GLU A 65 -12.06 38.68 21.19
CA GLU A 65 -13.00 39.60 20.53
C GLU A 65 -13.62 40.59 21.53
N ARG A 66 -14.08 40.09 22.68
CA ARG A 66 -14.67 40.94 23.73
C ARG A 66 -13.67 41.96 24.26
N GLU A 67 -12.43 41.59 24.50
CA GLU A 67 -11.38 42.51 24.99
C GLU A 67 -10.96 43.51 23.89
N LEU A 68 -10.88 43.09 22.63
CA LEU A 68 -10.64 43.98 21.48
C LEU A 68 -11.78 44.99 21.32
N MET A 69 -13.04 44.54 21.45
CA MET A 69 -14.20 45.42 21.38
C MET A 69 -14.30 46.40 22.53
N LYS A 70 -13.71 46.13 23.70
CA LYS A 70 -13.58 47.07 24.82
C LYS A 70 -12.44 48.07 24.66
N SER A 71 -11.49 47.77 23.79
CA SER A 71 -10.34 48.65 23.57
C SER A 71 -10.70 49.88 22.72
N SER A 72 -9.77 50.85 22.66
CA SER A 72 -9.90 52.01 21.75
C SER A 72 -9.66 51.64 20.28
N ARG A 73 -9.06 50.48 19.99
CA ARG A 73 -8.75 49.97 18.65
C ARG A 73 -9.93 49.15 18.10
N LYS A 74 -11.04 49.83 17.84
CA LYS A 74 -12.21 49.21 17.19
C LYS A 74 -11.97 48.73 15.78
N ASP A 75 -11.02 49.31 15.09
CA ASP A 75 -10.50 48.91 13.79
C ASP A 75 -9.93 47.47 13.84
N VAL A 76 -9.06 47.18 14.81
CA VAL A 76 -8.49 45.84 15.03
C VAL A 76 -9.59 44.81 15.39
N ALA A 77 -10.52 45.21 16.27
CA ALA A 77 -11.64 44.34 16.62
C ALA A 77 -12.46 43.96 15.37
N ARG A 78 -12.75 44.90 14.48
CA ARG A 78 -13.49 44.69 13.24
C ARG A 78 -12.75 43.74 12.29
N GLU A 79 -11.43 43.94 12.09
CA GLU A 79 -10.60 43.06 11.24
C GLU A 79 -10.48 41.66 11.82
N TYR A 80 -10.31 41.53 13.13
CA TYR A 80 -10.25 40.23 13.79
C TYR A 80 -11.56 39.42 13.60
N ILE A 81 -12.71 40.05 13.82
CA ILE A 81 -14.05 39.44 13.63
C ILE A 81 -14.31 39.15 12.15
N SER A 82 -13.97 40.08 11.25
CA SER A 82 -14.09 39.91 9.80
C SER A 82 -13.27 38.72 9.29
N TYR A 83 -12.02 38.62 9.73
CA TYR A 83 -11.17 37.50 9.38
C TYR A 83 -11.71 36.15 9.86
N ARG A 84 -12.18 36.09 11.12
CA ARG A 84 -12.83 34.88 11.68
C ARG A 84 -14.09 34.49 10.88
N ASN A 85 -14.94 35.45 10.54
CA ASN A 85 -16.13 35.24 9.74
C ASN A 85 -15.81 34.82 8.30
N LYS A 86 -14.84 35.48 7.63
CA LYS A 86 -14.38 35.10 6.28
C LYS A 86 -13.91 33.65 6.23
N ARG A 87 -13.14 33.21 7.23
CA ARG A 87 -12.72 31.81 7.33
C ARG A 87 -13.90 30.83 7.56
N SER A 88 -14.90 31.23 8.35
CA SER A 88 -16.09 30.42 8.57
C SER A 88 -16.97 30.30 7.32
N VAL A 89 -17.15 31.39 6.59
CA VAL A 89 -17.88 31.43 5.32
C VAL A 89 -17.13 30.71 4.21
N ALA A 90 -15.80 30.89 4.11
CA ALA A 90 -14.96 30.18 3.15
C ALA A 90 -15.01 28.64 3.33
N ARG A 91 -15.09 28.18 4.58
CA ARG A 91 -15.26 26.74 4.88
C ARG A 91 -16.62 26.20 4.39
N LYS A 92 -17.69 26.94 4.58
CA LYS A 92 -19.04 26.56 4.10
C LYS A 92 -19.15 26.57 2.57
N ALA A 93 -18.54 27.56 1.92
CA ALA A 93 -18.47 27.63 0.46
C ALA A 93 -17.63 26.48 -0.12
N LYS A 94 -16.47 26.19 0.51
CA LYS A 94 -15.57 25.10 0.09
C LYS A 94 -16.26 23.74 0.12
N THR A 95 -17.14 23.47 1.11
CA THR A 95 -17.90 22.21 1.19
C THR A 95 -18.88 22.05 0.02
N ARG A 96 -19.57 23.13 -0.38
CA ARG A 96 -20.46 23.13 -1.55
C ARG A 96 -19.68 22.89 -2.84
N ASP A 97 -18.55 23.59 -3.01
CA ASP A 97 -17.71 23.46 -4.21
C ASP A 97 -17.12 22.06 -4.34
N ILE A 98 -16.71 21.46 -3.22
CA ILE A 98 -16.25 20.06 -3.17
C ILE A 98 -17.38 19.13 -3.63
N PHE A 99 -18.59 19.27 -3.06
CA PHE A 99 -19.73 18.44 -3.44
C PHE A 99 -20.07 18.58 -4.94
N MET A 100 -20.11 19.80 -5.46
CA MET A 100 -20.37 20.04 -6.87
C MET A 100 -19.27 19.52 -7.79
N SER A 101 -18.01 19.53 -7.34
CA SER A 101 -16.91 18.94 -8.10
C SER A 101 -17.02 17.41 -8.20
N ILE A 102 -17.52 16.75 -7.16
CA ILE A 102 -17.74 15.29 -7.14
C ILE A 102 -18.88 14.92 -8.09
N VAL A 103 -20.01 15.63 -7.98
CA VAL A 103 -21.20 15.38 -8.81
C VAL A 103 -20.91 15.61 -10.30
N ASN A 104 -20.06 16.59 -10.61
CA ASN A 104 -19.72 16.97 -11.99
C ASN A 104 -18.39 16.38 -12.48
N ALA A 105 -17.75 15.49 -11.75
CA ALA A 105 -16.43 14.94 -12.09
C ALA A 105 -16.47 14.13 -13.39
N LYS A 106 -15.53 14.39 -14.29
CA LYS A 106 -15.32 13.60 -15.51
C LYS A 106 -14.66 12.25 -15.17
N LYS A 107 -14.95 11.22 -15.97
CA LYS A 107 -14.47 9.83 -15.75
C LYS A 107 -12.94 9.70 -15.56
N ASN A 108 -12.13 10.56 -16.14
CA ASN A 108 -10.65 10.46 -16.14
C ASN A 108 -9.97 11.59 -15.37
N ASP A 109 -10.60 12.10 -14.32
CA ASP A 109 -10.00 13.16 -13.49
C ASP A 109 -8.80 12.63 -12.71
N ILE A 110 -7.68 13.37 -12.71
CA ILE A 110 -6.45 13.09 -11.97
C ILE A 110 -6.68 13.05 -10.44
N THR A 111 -7.78 13.60 -9.97
CA THR A 111 -8.20 13.54 -8.57
C THR A 111 -8.70 12.16 -8.14
N ARG A 112 -8.85 11.21 -9.05
CA ARG A 112 -9.11 9.81 -8.74
C ARG A 112 -7.83 9.14 -8.27
N GLU A 113 -7.57 9.22 -6.99
CA GLU A 113 -6.34 8.69 -6.36
C GLU A 113 -6.33 7.16 -6.27
N ASN A 114 -7.49 6.52 -6.24
CA ASN A 114 -7.61 5.06 -6.12
C ASN A 114 -8.53 4.49 -7.20
N ALA A 115 -7.93 3.85 -8.18
CA ALA A 115 -8.63 3.27 -9.32
C ALA A 115 -9.51 2.05 -8.97
N ASN A 116 -9.34 1.47 -7.78
CA ASN A 116 -10.15 0.34 -7.29
C ASN A 116 -11.44 0.78 -6.57
N MET A 117 -11.64 2.08 -6.35
CA MET A 117 -12.88 2.61 -5.79
C MET A 117 -13.92 2.83 -6.88
N ASN A 118 -15.14 2.34 -6.65
CA ASN A 118 -16.28 2.67 -7.52
C ASN A 118 -16.99 3.93 -7.00
N ALA A 119 -16.49 5.09 -7.41
CA ALA A 119 -17.03 6.39 -7.02
C ALA A 119 -18.36 6.75 -7.70
N ASP A 120 -18.82 5.97 -8.65
CA ASP A 120 -20.03 6.24 -9.43
C ASP A 120 -21.30 5.65 -8.75
N THR A 121 -21.14 4.76 -7.77
CA THR A 121 -22.24 4.26 -6.95
C THR A 121 -22.68 5.27 -5.88
N PRO A 122 -23.93 5.23 -5.39
CA PRO A 122 -24.37 6.11 -4.29
C PRO A 122 -23.46 6.03 -3.05
N ALA A 123 -23.08 4.81 -2.63
CA ALA A 123 -22.15 4.62 -1.51
C ALA A 123 -20.75 5.18 -1.82
N GLY A 124 -20.27 4.98 -3.05
CA GLY A 124 -19.00 5.54 -3.51
C GLY A 124 -18.96 7.05 -3.53
N MET A 125 -20.02 7.71 -3.98
CA MET A 125 -20.14 9.17 -3.92
C MET A 125 -20.14 9.68 -2.48
N MET A 126 -20.83 9.01 -1.56
CA MET A 126 -20.84 9.37 -0.13
C MET A 126 -19.43 9.23 0.48
N MET A 127 -18.73 8.14 0.19
CA MET A 127 -17.33 7.94 0.65
C MET A 127 -16.39 9.00 0.07
N LYS A 128 -16.52 9.32 -1.21
CA LYS A 128 -15.72 10.36 -1.84
C LYS A 128 -16.01 11.74 -1.25
N PHE A 129 -17.27 12.06 -0.98
CA PHE A 129 -17.63 13.30 -0.30
C PHE A 129 -17.01 13.37 1.10
N ALA A 130 -17.07 12.28 1.88
CA ALA A 130 -16.43 12.20 3.18
C ALA A 130 -14.91 12.42 3.06
N SER A 131 -14.23 11.73 2.14
CA SER A 131 -12.79 11.86 1.88
C SER A 131 -12.41 13.31 1.54
N GLU A 132 -13.06 13.93 0.54
CA GLU A 132 -12.71 15.27 0.08
C GLU A 132 -13.02 16.38 1.11
N THR A 133 -14.02 16.18 1.98
CA THR A 133 -14.31 17.13 3.08
C THR A 133 -13.38 16.96 4.27
N THR A 134 -12.86 15.76 4.49
CA THR A 134 -11.93 15.46 5.58
C THR A 134 -10.52 15.99 5.33
N LYS A 135 -10.04 15.96 4.10
CA LYS A 135 -8.67 16.43 3.75
C LYS A 135 -8.41 17.87 4.20
N PRO A 136 -9.27 18.88 3.88
CA PRO A 136 -9.10 20.24 4.39
C PRO A 136 -9.18 20.36 5.91
N PHE A 137 -9.99 19.51 6.56
CA PHE A 137 -10.05 19.49 8.02
C PHE A 137 -8.69 19.08 8.62
N VAL A 138 -8.04 18.08 8.03
CA VAL A 138 -6.71 17.66 8.47
C VAL A 138 -5.69 18.78 8.28
N ASP A 139 -5.68 19.44 7.12
CA ASP A 139 -4.77 20.56 6.83
C ASP A 139 -4.94 21.72 7.83
N ASP A 140 -6.21 22.03 8.17
CA ASP A 140 -6.52 23.18 9.03
C ASP A 140 -6.37 22.89 10.53
N TYR A 141 -6.50 21.64 10.98
CA TYR A 141 -6.64 21.31 12.40
C TYR A 141 -5.69 20.26 12.95
N LEU A 142 -5.17 19.34 12.12
CA LEU A 142 -4.36 18.23 12.60
C LEU A 142 -2.88 18.35 12.27
N LEU A 143 -2.53 19.02 11.16
CA LEU A 143 -1.14 19.18 10.77
C LEU A 143 -0.45 20.30 11.59
N SER A 144 0.81 20.08 11.90
CA SER A 144 1.73 21.14 12.32
C SER A 144 1.88 22.18 11.20
N GLU A 145 2.33 23.39 11.54
CA GLU A 145 2.43 24.47 10.55
C GLU A 145 3.46 24.18 9.46
N ASP A 146 4.60 23.59 9.83
CA ASP A 146 5.65 23.15 8.90
C ASP A 146 5.17 22.08 7.93
N ALA A 147 4.49 21.04 8.42
CA ALA A 147 3.90 20.00 7.57
C ALA A 147 2.82 20.56 6.65
N ARG A 148 1.95 21.46 7.15
CA ARG A 148 0.92 22.12 6.35
C ARG A 148 1.52 22.96 5.22
N LEU A 149 2.54 23.75 5.52
CA LEU A 149 3.25 24.55 4.52
C LEU A 149 3.97 23.68 3.49
N ALA A 150 4.63 22.61 3.93
CA ALA A 150 5.27 21.66 3.01
C ALA A 150 4.27 21.01 2.04
N VAL A 151 3.06 20.68 2.49
CA VAL A 151 1.99 20.15 1.64
C VAL A 151 1.43 21.23 0.70
N GLU A 152 1.22 22.45 1.21
CA GLU A 152 0.70 23.58 0.44
C GLU A 152 1.65 23.97 -0.71
N HIS A 153 2.95 23.98 -0.42
CA HIS A 153 4.01 24.33 -1.38
C HIS A 153 4.52 23.16 -2.23
N ASN A 154 3.84 22.00 -2.21
CA ASN A 154 4.16 20.83 -3.05
C ASN A 154 5.49 20.12 -2.72
N TYR A 155 6.04 20.30 -1.53
CA TYR A 155 7.24 19.59 -1.08
C TYR A 155 6.94 18.20 -0.51
N LEU A 156 5.78 18.06 0.15
CA LEU A 156 5.38 16.86 0.86
C LEU A 156 3.96 16.43 0.46
N HIS A 157 3.75 15.13 0.31
CA HIS A 157 2.42 14.52 0.20
C HIS A 157 2.20 13.55 1.35
N ILE A 158 1.12 13.76 2.11
CA ILE A 158 0.68 12.86 3.18
C ILE A 158 -0.36 11.92 2.57
N HIS A 159 -0.03 10.63 2.54
CA HIS A 159 -0.93 9.60 2.00
C HIS A 159 -2.11 9.34 2.92
N ASP A 160 -3.25 8.99 2.31
CA ASP A 160 -4.49 8.66 3.02
C ASP A 160 -4.85 9.69 4.11
N LYS A 161 -4.71 10.97 3.74
CA LYS A 161 -4.90 12.11 4.65
C LYS A 161 -6.35 12.20 5.15
N ASP A 162 -7.30 11.72 4.37
CA ASP A 162 -8.71 11.62 4.71
C ASP A 162 -8.99 10.62 5.85
N TYR A 163 -8.15 9.59 5.98
CA TYR A 163 -8.24 8.63 7.09
C TYR A 163 -7.51 9.07 8.36
N TYR A 164 -6.74 10.15 8.32
CA TYR A 164 -6.00 10.64 9.48
C TYR A 164 -6.86 10.80 10.75
N PRO A 165 -8.07 11.46 10.70
CA PRO A 165 -8.89 11.64 11.89
C PRO A 165 -9.49 10.35 12.44
N THR A 166 -9.55 9.29 11.64
CA THR A 166 -10.10 8.00 12.07
C THR A 166 -9.14 7.19 12.93
N LYS A 167 -7.87 7.60 12.97
CA LYS A 167 -6.77 6.88 13.65
C LYS A 167 -6.48 5.49 13.10
N SER A 168 -7.06 5.12 11.94
CA SER A 168 -6.83 3.83 11.30
C SER A 168 -5.38 3.66 10.83
N LEU A 169 -4.92 2.41 10.73
CA LEU A 169 -3.60 2.03 10.22
C LEU A 169 -3.66 1.76 8.71
N THR A 170 -2.52 1.78 8.04
CA THR A 170 -2.48 1.58 6.59
C THR A 170 -2.67 0.12 6.20
N CYS A 171 -1.82 -0.79 6.71
CA CYS A 171 -1.74 -2.17 6.22
C CYS A 171 -1.59 -3.17 7.36
N VAL A 172 -1.91 -4.45 7.07
CA VAL A 172 -1.61 -5.57 7.98
C VAL A 172 -1.36 -6.88 7.24
N GLN A 173 -0.47 -7.71 7.78
CA GLN A 173 -0.21 -9.09 7.38
C GLN A 173 -0.95 -10.04 8.34
N HIS A 174 -2.00 -10.72 7.86
CA HIS A 174 -2.90 -11.53 8.67
C HIS A 174 -2.23 -12.83 9.17
N PRO A 175 -2.12 -13.08 10.48
CA PRO A 175 -1.87 -14.40 11.03
C PRO A 175 -3.12 -15.26 10.89
N LEU A 176 -3.42 -15.67 9.65
CA LEU A 176 -4.69 -16.32 9.32
C LEU A 176 -4.90 -17.65 10.05
N ASP A 177 -3.83 -18.35 10.40
CA ASP A 177 -3.87 -19.59 11.17
C ASP A 177 -4.60 -19.43 12.53
N VAL A 178 -4.45 -18.28 13.18
CA VAL A 178 -5.17 -17.95 14.42
C VAL A 178 -6.67 -17.89 14.19
N ILE A 179 -7.09 -17.25 13.09
CA ILE A 179 -8.50 -17.13 12.69
C ILE A 179 -9.08 -18.49 12.35
N LEU A 180 -8.35 -19.29 11.57
CA LEU A 180 -8.83 -20.59 11.10
C LEU A 180 -8.96 -21.61 12.25
N ARG A 181 -8.01 -21.60 13.21
CA ARG A 181 -8.01 -22.53 14.36
C ARG A 181 -9.03 -22.17 15.44
N ASN A 182 -9.25 -20.88 15.67
CA ASN A 182 -10.03 -20.43 16.83
C ASN A 182 -11.42 -19.87 16.44
N GLY A 183 -11.63 -19.55 15.19
CA GLY A 183 -12.73 -18.68 14.78
C GLY A 183 -12.51 -17.25 15.27
N PHE A 184 -13.49 -16.39 15.07
CA PHE A 184 -13.42 -14.99 15.50
C PHE A 184 -14.80 -14.37 15.67
N THR A 185 -14.85 -13.21 16.35
CA THR A 185 -16.03 -12.35 16.42
C THR A 185 -15.61 -10.88 16.24
N ALA A 186 -16.30 -10.17 15.37
CA ALA A 186 -16.05 -8.75 15.07
C ALA A 186 -17.30 -7.88 15.31
N GLY A 187 -18.20 -8.29 16.20
CA GLY A 187 -19.38 -7.51 16.60
C GLY A 187 -20.66 -8.32 16.65
N HIS A 188 -21.33 -8.55 15.53
CA HIS A 188 -22.68 -9.09 15.50
C HIS A 188 -22.81 -10.61 15.48
N GLY A 189 -21.74 -11.33 15.42
CA GLY A 189 -21.73 -12.79 15.42
C GLY A 189 -20.34 -13.36 15.60
N SER A 190 -20.27 -14.70 15.71
CA SER A 190 -19.02 -15.43 15.86
C SER A 190 -18.88 -16.49 14.78
N SER A 191 -17.72 -16.53 14.14
CA SER A 191 -17.33 -17.62 13.27
C SER A 191 -16.76 -18.78 14.07
N ARG A 192 -17.12 -20.01 13.70
CA ARG A 192 -16.52 -21.22 14.27
C ARG A 192 -15.16 -21.50 13.63
N PRO A 193 -14.29 -22.28 14.29
CA PRO A 193 -13.08 -22.81 13.67
C PRO A 193 -13.37 -23.56 12.37
N ALA A 194 -12.46 -23.43 11.40
CA ALA A 194 -12.55 -24.18 10.16
C ALA A 194 -12.31 -25.68 10.40
N LYS A 195 -13.00 -26.53 9.65
CA LYS A 195 -12.83 -27.98 9.68
C LYS A 195 -12.59 -28.59 8.30
N ARG A 196 -12.70 -27.79 7.24
CA ARG A 196 -12.61 -28.19 5.84
C ARG A 196 -11.97 -27.07 5.04
N ILE A 197 -11.44 -27.42 3.89
CA ILE A 197 -10.78 -26.45 3.01
C ILE A 197 -11.73 -25.33 2.54
N GLU A 198 -12.99 -25.64 2.24
CA GLU A 198 -13.98 -24.67 1.80
C GLU A 198 -14.28 -23.65 2.90
N THR A 199 -14.44 -24.12 4.14
CA THR A 199 -14.67 -23.23 5.28
C THR A 199 -13.43 -22.37 5.57
N ALA A 200 -12.22 -22.94 5.44
CA ALA A 200 -10.98 -22.19 5.61
C ALA A 200 -10.85 -21.07 4.58
N ALA A 201 -11.13 -21.36 3.30
CA ALA A 201 -11.11 -20.37 2.24
C ALA A 201 -12.15 -19.25 2.44
N VAL A 202 -13.38 -19.60 2.87
CA VAL A 202 -14.42 -18.60 3.20
C VAL A 202 -14.02 -17.75 4.40
N LEU A 203 -13.45 -18.33 5.47
CA LEU A 203 -12.99 -17.56 6.62
C LEU A 203 -11.82 -16.62 6.27
N ALA A 204 -10.97 -17.01 5.33
CA ALA A 204 -9.93 -16.14 4.80
C ALA A 204 -10.54 -14.89 4.11
N CYS A 205 -11.57 -15.07 3.26
CA CYS A 205 -12.31 -13.96 2.66
C CYS A 205 -12.92 -13.06 3.71
N ILE A 206 -13.69 -13.63 4.65
CA ILE A 206 -14.40 -12.87 5.69
C ILE A 206 -13.41 -12.11 6.58
N SER A 207 -12.25 -12.68 6.90
CA SER A 207 -11.18 -12.02 7.66
C SER A 207 -10.69 -10.75 6.95
N LEU A 208 -10.38 -10.86 5.67
CA LEU A 208 -9.93 -9.74 4.85
C LEU A 208 -11.01 -8.66 4.70
N GLU A 209 -12.25 -9.07 4.40
CA GLU A 209 -13.38 -8.16 4.20
C GLU A 209 -13.77 -7.43 5.49
N THR A 210 -13.77 -8.11 6.61
CA THR A 210 -14.09 -7.52 7.92
C THR A 210 -13.03 -6.50 8.32
N CYS A 211 -11.75 -6.88 8.23
CA CYS A 211 -10.64 -6.02 8.60
C CYS A 211 -10.52 -4.78 7.71
N GLN A 212 -11.00 -4.83 6.45
CA GLN A 212 -10.99 -3.65 5.56
C GLN A 212 -11.75 -2.45 6.15
N ASN A 213 -12.72 -2.68 7.02
CA ASN A 213 -13.48 -1.59 7.66
C ASN A 213 -12.70 -0.90 8.78
N GLU A 214 -11.59 -1.48 9.22
CA GLU A 214 -10.78 -0.99 10.35
C GLU A 214 -9.48 -0.33 9.93
N MET A 215 -9.11 -0.44 8.65
CA MET A 215 -7.87 0.08 8.08
C MET A 215 -8.10 0.67 6.69
N HIS A 216 -7.13 1.41 6.15
CA HIS A 216 -7.34 2.15 4.90
C HIS A 216 -6.52 1.65 3.70
N GLY A 217 -5.47 0.86 3.91
CA GLY A 217 -4.62 0.34 2.84
C GLY A 217 -4.81 -1.13 2.52
N GLY A 218 -3.74 -1.77 2.09
CA GLY A 218 -3.75 -3.16 1.67
C GLY A 218 -3.65 -4.16 2.82
N GLN A 219 -4.10 -5.37 2.56
CA GLN A 219 -4.03 -6.49 3.49
C GLN A 219 -3.37 -7.68 2.80
N ALA A 220 -2.63 -8.48 3.54
CA ALA A 220 -2.00 -9.67 2.98
C ALA A 220 -2.08 -10.87 3.90
N ILE A 221 -2.04 -12.06 3.32
CA ILE A 221 -1.83 -13.32 4.01
C ILE A 221 -0.38 -13.74 3.74
N PRO A 222 0.50 -13.78 4.76
CA PRO A 222 1.93 -13.96 4.56
C PRO A 222 2.38 -15.39 4.24
N ALA A 223 1.53 -16.40 4.48
CA ALA A 223 1.84 -17.81 4.30
C ALA A 223 0.57 -18.61 3.96
N PHE A 224 -0.04 -18.30 2.83
CA PHE A 224 -1.34 -18.85 2.42
C PHE A 224 -1.31 -20.37 2.28
N ASP A 225 -0.24 -20.93 1.73
CA ASP A 225 0.01 -22.36 1.59
C ASP A 225 0.05 -23.08 2.95
N PHE A 226 0.88 -22.60 3.88
CA PHE A 226 1.00 -23.17 5.23
C PHE A 226 -0.30 -23.07 6.03
N TYR A 227 -1.01 -21.97 5.94
CA TYR A 227 -2.20 -21.74 6.75
C TYR A 227 -3.39 -22.58 6.29
N LEU A 228 -3.47 -22.92 5.00
CA LEU A 228 -4.54 -23.76 4.46
C LEU A 228 -4.20 -25.24 4.41
N ALA A 229 -2.92 -25.62 4.44
CA ALA A 229 -2.48 -27.01 4.37
C ALA A 229 -3.19 -27.96 5.35
N PRO A 230 -3.36 -27.64 6.66
CA PRO A 230 -4.05 -28.54 7.59
C PRO A 230 -5.48 -28.89 7.14
N TYR A 231 -6.16 -27.98 6.46
CA TYR A 231 -7.56 -28.14 6.04
C TYR A 231 -7.70 -29.01 4.79
N VAL A 232 -6.65 -29.16 4.00
CA VAL A 232 -6.56 -30.16 2.93
C VAL A 232 -6.58 -31.56 3.58
N ARG A 233 -5.75 -31.78 4.61
CA ARG A 233 -5.69 -33.03 5.36
C ARG A 233 -7.03 -33.37 6.01
N TYR A 234 -7.66 -32.43 6.69
CA TYR A 234 -8.98 -32.65 7.33
C TYR A 234 -10.06 -32.97 6.30
N THR A 235 -10.00 -32.35 5.11
CA THR A 235 -10.92 -32.65 4.01
C THR A 235 -10.71 -34.07 3.47
N TYR A 236 -9.44 -34.46 3.29
CA TYR A 236 -9.11 -35.85 2.89
C TYR A 236 -9.61 -36.89 3.92
N GLU A 237 -9.38 -36.66 5.20
CA GLU A 237 -9.89 -37.57 6.25
C GLU A 237 -11.41 -37.65 6.28
N GLU A 238 -12.11 -36.59 5.92
CA GLU A 238 -13.56 -36.59 5.78
C GLU A 238 -14.01 -37.44 4.59
N GLU A 239 -13.32 -37.36 3.44
CA GLU A 239 -13.60 -38.21 2.30
C GLU A 239 -13.38 -39.70 2.64
N VAL A 240 -12.30 -40.01 3.36
CA VAL A 240 -12.07 -41.41 3.84
C VAL A 240 -13.18 -41.86 4.79
N ARG A 241 -13.66 -41.04 5.74
CA ARG A 241 -14.80 -41.38 6.61
C ARG A 241 -16.08 -41.60 5.82
N SER A 242 -16.30 -40.86 4.76
CA SER A 242 -17.44 -41.05 3.88
C SER A 242 -17.35 -42.38 3.15
N LEU A 243 -16.16 -42.81 2.73
CA LEU A 243 -15.91 -44.12 2.15
C LEU A 243 -16.06 -45.22 3.18
N GLU A 244 -15.63 -45.07 4.44
CA GLU A 244 -15.86 -46.03 5.54
C GLU A 244 -17.36 -46.33 5.72
N GLN A 245 -18.19 -45.29 5.70
CA GLN A 245 -19.64 -45.44 5.80
C GLN A 245 -20.23 -46.17 4.61
N PHE A 246 -19.72 -45.89 3.41
CA PHE A 246 -20.20 -46.56 2.18
C PHE A 246 -19.77 -48.02 2.10
N GLU A 247 -18.51 -48.32 2.44
CA GLU A 247 -17.93 -49.67 2.41
C GLU A 247 -18.39 -50.55 3.59
N GLY A 248 -18.90 -49.94 4.67
CA GLY A 248 -19.30 -50.65 5.88
C GLY A 248 -18.13 -51.26 6.67
N ARG A 249 -16.90 -50.80 6.46
CA ARG A 249 -15.70 -51.29 7.14
C ARG A 249 -14.76 -50.12 7.53
N SER A 250 -13.91 -50.33 8.50
CA SER A 250 -12.87 -49.33 8.86
C SER A 250 -11.83 -49.19 7.73
N LEU A 251 -11.47 -47.93 7.43
CA LEU A 251 -10.40 -47.55 6.53
C LEU A 251 -9.32 -46.71 7.27
N ASP A 252 -9.10 -47.04 8.57
CA ASP A 252 -8.11 -46.33 9.38
C ASP A 252 -6.73 -46.27 8.75
N GLY A 253 -6.32 -47.35 8.06
CA GLY A 253 -5.06 -47.38 7.32
C GLY A 253 -4.96 -46.32 6.21
N LEU A 254 -6.06 -46.04 5.49
CA LEU A 254 -6.13 -45.01 4.50
C LEU A 254 -6.17 -43.61 5.14
N ARG A 255 -6.95 -43.48 6.24
CA ARG A 255 -7.09 -42.21 6.92
C ARG A 255 -5.74 -41.71 7.52
N THR A 256 -4.91 -42.63 8.01
CA THR A 256 -3.59 -42.33 8.56
C THR A 256 -2.44 -42.41 7.55
N ALA A 257 -2.73 -42.77 6.30
CA ALA A 257 -1.74 -42.90 5.25
C ALA A 257 -0.98 -41.59 5.03
N GLU A 258 0.32 -41.69 4.83
CA GLU A 258 1.16 -40.60 4.38
C GLU A 258 0.90 -40.38 2.87
N ILE A 259 0.38 -39.20 2.53
CA ILE A 259 0.17 -38.82 1.14
C ILE A 259 1.41 -38.06 0.67
N LYS A 260 2.07 -38.59 -0.35
CA LYS A 260 3.27 -37.96 -0.91
C LYS A 260 2.97 -36.70 -1.73
N ASP A 261 1.87 -36.72 -2.48
CA ASP A 261 1.33 -35.58 -3.20
C ASP A 261 -0.17 -35.82 -3.51
N TYR A 262 -0.96 -34.76 -3.51
CA TYR A 262 -2.39 -34.80 -3.88
C TYR A 262 -2.53 -34.58 -5.38
N LEU A 263 -2.42 -35.65 -6.17
CA LEU A 263 -2.53 -35.60 -7.61
C LEU A 263 -3.74 -36.41 -8.08
N GLU A 264 -4.56 -35.80 -8.92
CA GLU A 264 -5.64 -36.53 -9.60
C GLU A 264 -5.08 -37.56 -10.56
N ALA A 265 -5.60 -38.76 -10.50
CA ALA A 265 -5.27 -39.84 -11.41
C ALA A 265 -6.53 -40.68 -11.78
N PRO A 266 -6.52 -41.30 -12.97
CA PRO A 266 -7.57 -42.27 -13.34
C PRO A 266 -7.66 -43.40 -12.32
N LEU A 267 -8.88 -43.95 -12.12
CA LEU A 267 -9.12 -45.07 -11.23
C LEU A 267 -9.05 -46.42 -11.95
N ASP A 268 -8.85 -46.39 -13.27
CA ASP A 268 -8.77 -47.57 -14.10
C ASP A 268 -7.50 -48.36 -13.80
N GLY A 269 -7.64 -49.65 -13.55
CA GLY A 269 -6.54 -50.54 -13.23
C GLY A 269 -6.09 -50.55 -11.75
N LEU A 270 -6.77 -49.78 -10.88
CA LEU A 270 -6.60 -49.81 -9.44
C LEU A 270 -7.67 -50.69 -8.77
N ASP A 271 -7.29 -51.43 -7.75
CA ASP A 271 -8.18 -52.32 -7.00
C ASP A 271 -8.13 -52.04 -5.49
N GLY A 272 -9.18 -52.50 -4.78
CA GLY A 272 -9.24 -52.49 -3.31
C GLY A 272 -8.92 -51.14 -2.67
N ASP A 273 -8.06 -51.14 -1.68
CA ASP A 273 -7.70 -49.94 -0.90
C ASP A 273 -6.92 -48.93 -1.72
N GLU A 274 -6.15 -49.34 -2.73
CA GLU A 274 -5.43 -48.42 -3.62
C GLU A 274 -6.41 -47.57 -4.45
N ARG A 275 -7.48 -48.18 -4.96
CA ARG A 275 -8.55 -47.47 -5.67
C ARG A 275 -9.30 -46.51 -4.75
N LEU A 276 -9.60 -46.92 -3.51
CA LEU A 276 -10.26 -46.04 -2.51
C LEU A 276 -9.38 -44.88 -2.12
N LEU A 277 -8.07 -45.10 -1.92
CA LEU A 277 -7.10 -44.08 -1.65
C LEU A 277 -7.07 -43.02 -2.76
N GLN A 278 -6.91 -43.47 -4.01
CA GLN A 278 -6.87 -42.56 -5.17
C GLN A 278 -8.21 -41.83 -5.35
N PHE A 279 -9.32 -42.46 -5.09
CA PHE A 279 -10.64 -41.84 -5.12
C PHE A 279 -10.76 -40.72 -4.07
N ALA A 280 -10.32 -40.97 -2.82
CA ALA A 280 -10.33 -39.96 -1.77
C ALA A 280 -9.40 -38.77 -2.13
N ILE A 281 -8.24 -39.04 -2.72
CA ILE A 281 -7.32 -37.97 -3.21
C ILE A 281 -8.00 -37.16 -4.30
N ASN A 282 -8.61 -37.80 -5.34
CA ASN A 282 -9.28 -37.10 -6.42
C ASN A 282 -10.41 -36.19 -5.89
N LYS A 283 -11.21 -36.70 -4.94
CA LYS A 283 -12.29 -35.93 -4.31
C LYS A 283 -11.72 -34.73 -3.53
N THR A 284 -10.66 -34.94 -2.77
CA THR A 284 -9.98 -33.87 -2.01
C THR A 284 -9.47 -32.79 -2.94
N VAL A 285 -8.76 -33.16 -4.00
CA VAL A 285 -8.21 -32.18 -4.97
C VAL A 285 -9.34 -31.37 -5.63
N GLY A 286 -10.45 -32.02 -6.04
CA GLY A 286 -11.59 -31.31 -6.60
C GLY A 286 -12.21 -30.30 -5.62
N ARG A 287 -12.30 -30.66 -4.33
CA ARG A 287 -12.77 -29.73 -3.26
C ARG A 287 -11.80 -28.57 -3.02
N VAL A 288 -10.49 -28.84 -3.00
CA VAL A 288 -9.47 -27.79 -2.89
C VAL A 288 -9.55 -26.84 -4.08
N HIS A 289 -9.67 -27.39 -5.30
CA HIS A 289 -9.82 -26.58 -6.51
C HIS A 289 -11.03 -25.64 -6.41
N GLN A 290 -12.19 -26.18 -6.06
CA GLN A 290 -13.43 -25.40 -5.91
C GLN A 290 -13.31 -24.32 -4.80
N ALA A 291 -12.61 -24.63 -3.70
CA ALA A 291 -12.38 -23.67 -2.62
C ALA A 291 -11.45 -22.52 -3.08
N MET A 292 -10.42 -22.82 -3.88
CA MET A 292 -9.50 -21.79 -4.42
C MET A 292 -10.19 -20.94 -5.48
N GLU A 293 -10.99 -21.52 -6.34
CA GLU A 293 -11.82 -20.80 -7.31
C GLU A 293 -12.79 -19.85 -6.60
N ALA A 294 -13.53 -20.35 -5.59
CA ALA A 294 -14.45 -19.54 -4.80
C ALA A 294 -13.73 -18.38 -4.06
N PHE A 295 -12.53 -18.62 -3.53
CA PHE A 295 -11.72 -17.59 -2.90
C PHE A 295 -11.39 -16.46 -3.88
N ILE A 296 -10.90 -16.78 -5.08
CA ILE A 296 -10.57 -15.78 -6.11
C ILE A 296 -11.83 -15.02 -6.53
N HIS A 297 -12.95 -15.69 -6.78
CA HIS A 297 -14.21 -15.04 -7.17
C HIS A 297 -14.69 -14.07 -6.10
N ASN A 298 -14.69 -14.47 -4.83
CA ASN A 298 -15.10 -13.61 -3.71
C ASN A 298 -14.24 -12.34 -3.62
N MET A 299 -12.92 -12.48 -3.74
CA MET A 299 -12.00 -11.32 -3.67
C MET A 299 -12.18 -10.32 -4.82
N ASN A 300 -12.84 -10.70 -5.91
CA ASN A 300 -13.10 -9.82 -7.07
C ASN A 300 -14.53 -9.31 -7.14
N THR A 301 -15.48 -9.91 -6.42
CA THR A 301 -16.91 -9.61 -6.54
C THR A 301 -17.51 -8.97 -5.29
N ILE A 302 -17.01 -9.31 -4.11
CA ILE A 302 -17.55 -8.77 -2.85
C ILE A 302 -16.92 -7.42 -2.54
N HIS A 303 -17.78 -6.41 -2.41
CA HIS A 303 -17.40 -5.06 -1.99
C HIS A 303 -17.63 -4.91 -0.50
N SER A 304 -16.57 -4.65 0.24
CA SER A 304 -16.66 -4.20 1.64
C SER A 304 -16.44 -2.67 1.74
N ARG A 305 -16.21 -2.13 2.92
CA ARG A 305 -16.07 -0.67 3.15
C ARG A 305 -17.26 0.12 2.56
N GLY A 306 -18.45 -0.18 3.09
CA GLY A 306 -19.67 0.49 2.66
C GLY A 306 -20.15 0.11 1.25
N GLY A 307 -19.74 -1.04 0.72
CA GLY A 307 -20.12 -1.52 -0.62
C GLY A 307 -19.43 -0.78 -1.77
N ASN A 308 -18.33 -0.10 -1.50
CA ASN A 308 -17.66 0.79 -2.45
C ASN A 308 -16.38 0.24 -3.06
N GLN A 309 -15.70 -0.66 -2.38
CA GLN A 309 -14.37 -1.14 -2.78
C GLN A 309 -14.21 -2.64 -2.53
N VAL A 310 -13.68 -3.37 -3.53
CA VAL A 310 -13.15 -4.72 -3.30
C VAL A 310 -11.91 -4.62 -2.40
N VAL A 311 -11.63 -5.69 -1.64
CA VAL A 311 -10.50 -5.70 -0.72
C VAL A 311 -9.19 -5.66 -1.49
N PHE A 312 -8.35 -4.67 -1.22
CA PHE A 312 -6.98 -4.61 -1.73
C PHE A 312 -6.14 -5.68 -1.02
N SER A 313 -6.23 -6.89 -1.52
CA SER A 313 -5.72 -8.11 -0.88
C SER A 313 -4.52 -8.68 -1.61
N SER A 314 -3.64 -9.35 -0.85
CA SER A 314 -2.50 -10.10 -1.37
C SER A 314 -2.39 -11.45 -0.67
N ILE A 315 -1.85 -12.46 -1.36
CA ILE A 315 -1.46 -13.74 -0.77
C ILE A 315 -0.01 -14.05 -1.13
N ASN A 316 0.76 -14.47 -0.14
CA ASN A 316 2.14 -14.91 -0.30
C ASN A 316 2.20 -16.43 -0.08
N TYR A 317 2.84 -17.15 -0.97
CA TYR A 317 2.95 -18.62 -0.94
C TYR A 317 4.14 -19.10 -1.77
N GLY A 318 4.47 -20.37 -1.75
CA GLY A 318 5.54 -20.97 -2.56
C GLY A 318 6.46 -21.90 -1.78
N THR A 319 6.52 -21.79 -0.46
CA THR A 319 7.58 -22.42 0.35
C THR A 319 7.13 -23.62 1.19
N ASP A 320 5.84 -23.92 1.28
CA ASP A 320 5.37 -25.16 1.93
C ASP A 320 5.67 -26.38 1.04
N THR A 321 6.48 -27.30 1.57
CA THR A 321 6.88 -28.53 0.88
C THR A 321 6.03 -29.74 1.26
N SER A 322 5.07 -29.57 2.17
CA SER A 322 4.10 -30.63 2.49
C SER A 322 3.19 -30.98 1.30
N ALA A 323 2.70 -32.20 1.24
CA ALA A 323 1.77 -32.61 0.20
C ALA A 323 0.51 -31.71 0.17
N GLU A 324 0.03 -31.34 1.34
CA GLU A 324 -1.14 -30.49 1.54
C GLU A 324 -0.88 -29.06 1.03
N GLY A 325 0.24 -28.44 1.41
CA GLY A 325 0.62 -27.09 0.95
C GLY A 325 0.88 -27.07 -0.55
N ARG A 326 1.50 -28.10 -1.11
CA ARG A 326 1.67 -28.27 -2.56
C ARG A 326 0.33 -28.33 -3.30
N CYS A 327 -0.65 -29.03 -2.71
CA CYS A 327 -2.02 -29.08 -3.25
C CYS A 327 -2.67 -27.70 -3.28
N VAL A 328 -2.60 -26.94 -2.18
CA VAL A 328 -3.11 -25.56 -2.13
C VAL A 328 -2.48 -24.69 -3.22
N MET A 329 -1.14 -24.71 -3.32
CA MET A 329 -0.42 -23.93 -4.33
C MET A 329 -0.78 -24.30 -5.77
N ARG A 330 -0.88 -25.60 -6.03
CA ARG A 330 -1.25 -26.10 -7.36
C ARG A 330 -2.65 -25.65 -7.76
N GLU A 331 -3.60 -25.78 -6.86
CA GLU A 331 -5.00 -25.50 -7.19
C GLU A 331 -5.31 -23.99 -7.24
N ILE A 332 -4.66 -23.15 -6.41
CA ILE A 332 -4.78 -21.68 -6.55
C ILE A 332 -4.15 -21.19 -7.88
N LEU A 333 -3.04 -21.79 -8.30
CA LEU A 333 -2.40 -21.47 -9.59
C LEU A 333 -3.27 -21.91 -10.76
N LYS A 334 -3.88 -23.12 -10.71
CA LYS A 334 -4.81 -23.60 -11.75
C LYS A 334 -6.05 -22.70 -11.84
N SER A 335 -6.68 -22.36 -10.70
CA SER A 335 -7.85 -21.49 -10.66
C SER A 335 -7.52 -20.10 -11.20
N THR A 336 -6.34 -19.56 -10.86
CA THR A 336 -5.86 -18.29 -11.42
C THR A 336 -5.66 -18.39 -12.93
N TYR A 337 -5.08 -19.49 -13.42
CA TYR A 337 -4.88 -19.70 -14.87
C TYR A 337 -6.19 -19.75 -15.63
N GLN A 338 -7.22 -20.35 -15.07
CA GLN A 338 -8.57 -20.39 -15.65
C GLN A 338 -9.19 -18.99 -15.71
N GLY A 339 -8.99 -18.18 -14.67
CA GLY A 339 -9.56 -16.85 -14.53
C GLY A 339 -10.93 -16.83 -13.90
N VAL A 340 -11.54 -15.65 -13.80
CA VAL A 340 -12.88 -15.44 -13.26
C VAL A 340 -13.89 -15.28 -14.41
N GLY A 341 -15.18 -15.50 -14.12
CA GLY A 341 -16.25 -15.39 -15.11
C GLY A 341 -15.98 -16.24 -16.36
N ASP A 342 -16.00 -15.62 -17.52
CA ASP A 342 -15.73 -16.27 -18.82
C ASP A 342 -14.22 -16.38 -19.13
N GLY A 343 -13.35 -16.36 -18.11
CA GLY A 343 -11.91 -16.47 -18.24
C GLY A 343 -11.18 -15.12 -18.18
N GLU A 344 -11.75 -14.12 -17.53
CA GLU A 344 -11.12 -12.84 -17.26
C GLU A 344 -9.97 -12.98 -16.26
N THR A 345 -9.00 -12.05 -16.33
CA THR A 345 -7.92 -12.03 -15.35
C THR A 345 -8.44 -11.46 -14.01
N ALA A 346 -8.29 -12.22 -12.94
CA ALA A 346 -8.58 -11.75 -11.60
C ALA A 346 -7.62 -10.60 -11.20
N ILE A 347 -8.17 -9.55 -10.59
CA ILE A 347 -7.39 -8.40 -10.12
C ILE A 347 -6.87 -8.67 -8.71
N PHE A 348 -7.69 -9.30 -7.87
CA PHE A 348 -7.39 -9.68 -6.50
C PHE A 348 -7.59 -11.18 -6.25
N PRO A 349 -6.87 -11.74 -5.27
CA PRO A 349 -5.74 -11.14 -4.56
C PRO A 349 -4.52 -10.98 -5.47
N ILE A 350 -3.67 -10.00 -5.17
CA ILE A 350 -2.32 -9.94 -5.73
C ILE A 350 -1.57 -11.16 -5.24
N GLN A 351 -1.16 -12.04 -6.14
CA GLN A 351 -0.46 -13.27 -5.77
C GLN A 351 1.05 -13.04 -5.82
N ILE A 352 1.74 -13.58 -4.84
CA ILE A 352 3.18 -13.38 -4.61
C ILE A 352 3.82 -14.74 -4.37
N TRP A 353 4.63 -15.17 -5.32
CA TRP A 353 5.43 -16.38 -5.23
C TRP A 353 6.72 -16.07 -4.46
N LYS A 354 6.92 -16.74 -3.32
CA LYS A 354 8.14 -16.67 -2.54
C LYS A 354 9.19 -17.59 -3.16
N LYS A 355 10.19 -17.03 -3.83
CA LYS A 355 11.31 -17.75 -4.41
C LYS A 355 12.37 -18.06 -3.34
N LYS A 356 12.76 -19.32 -3.18
CA LYS A 356 13.78 -19.77 -2.23
C LYS A 356 14.59 -20.94 -2.78
N ARG A 357 15.93 -20.81 -2.80
CA ARG A 357 16.84 -21.91 -3.14
C ARG A 357 16.72 -23.03 -2.10
N GLY A 358 16.81 -24.27 -2.57
CA GLY A 358 16.60 -25.45 -1.73
C GLY A 358 15.14 -25.77 -1.44
N VAL A 359 14.20 -24.97 -1.96
CA VAL A 359 12.75 -25.14 -1.74
C VAL A 359 12.00 -25.22 -3.07
N ASN A 360 12.20 -24.24 -3.99
CA ASN A 360 11.37 -24.13 -5.17
C ASN A 360 12.04 -23.51 -6.41
N TYR A 361 13.32 -23.26 -6.39
CA TYR A 361 13.98 -22.49 -7.45
C TYR A 361 14.90 -23.32 -8.36
N LEU A 362 15.67 -24.26 -7.80
CA LEU A 362 16.55 -25.11 -8.54
C LEU A 362 15.82 -26.37 -9.04
N PRO A 363 16.26 -27.00 -10.14
CA PRO A 363 15.60 -28.19 -10.70
C PRO A 363 15.41 -29.37 -9.73
N GLU A 364 16.30 -29.50 -8.76
CA GLU A 364 16.27 -30.52 -7.69
C GLU A 364 15.39 -30.16 -6.51
N ASP A 365 14.90 -28.93 -6.43
CA ASP A 365 14.08 -28.45 -5.31
C ASP A 365 12.68 -29.07 -5.31
N PRO A 366 12.12 -29.38 -4.13
CA PRO A 366 10.84 -30.10 -4.02
C PRO A 366 9.64 -29.41 -4.68
N ASN A 367 9.62 -28.08 -4.75
CA ASN A 367 8.52 -27.31 -5.36
C ASN A 367 8.91 -26.69 -6.73
N TYR A 368 9.95 -27.17 -7.39
CA TYR A 368 10.37 -26.64 -8.68
C TYR A 368 9.32 -26.77 -9.80
N ASP A 369 8.55 -27.86 -9.77
CA ASP A 369 7.41 -28.08 -10.68
C ASP A 369 6.34 -27.00 -10.52
N LEU A 370 6.05 -26.59 -9.28
CA LEU A 370 5.09 -25.53 -8.97
C LEU A 370 5.64 -24.14 -9.33
N TYR A 371 6.95 -23.92 -9.20
CA TYR A 371 7.60 -22.69 -9.71
C TYR A 371 7.43 -22.55 -11.22
N LYS A 372 7.63 -23.63 -11.99
CA LYS A 372 7.36 -23.62 -13.43
C LYS A 372 5.90 -23.33 -13.75
N LEU A 373 4.98 -23.90 -12.96
CA LEU A 373 3.55 -23.60 -13.09
C LEU A 373 3.26 -22.14 -12.76
N ALA A 374 3.85 -21.58 -11.72
CA ALA A 374 3.73 -20.15 -11.37
C ALA A 374 4.18 -19.25 -12.51
N CYS A 375 5.34 -19.53 -13.12
CA CYS A 375 5.83 -18.79 -14.30
C CYS A 375 4.87 -18.90 -15.49
N LYS A 376 4.28 -20.10 -15.74
CA LYS A 376 3.28 -20.31 -16.77
C LYS A 376 1.99 -19.51 -16.51
N VAL A 377 1.57 -19.39 -15.25
CA VAL A 377 0.40 -18.60 -14.88
C VAL A 377 0.68 -17.11 -15.06
N THR A 378 1.88 -16.65 -14.65
CA THR A 378 2.29 -15.23 -14.77
C THR A 378 2.24 -14.74 -16.21
N VAL A 379 2.73 -15.50 -17.18
CA VAL A 379 2.67 -15.09 -18.61
C VAL A 379 1.25 -14.93 -19.13
N ARG A 380 0.28 -15.61 -18.52
CA ARG A 380 -1.12 -15.50 -18.95
C ARG A 380 -1.93 -14.51 -18.12
N ARG A 381 -1.62 -14.41 -16.82
CA ARG A 381 -2.49 -13.69 -15.86
C ARG A 381 -1.79 -12.56 -15.12
N PHE A 382 -0.54 -12.24 -15.44
CA PHE A 382 0.30 -11.25 -14.76
C PHE A 382 0.68 -11.63 -13.31
N PHE A 383 0.00 -12.55 -12.69
CA PHE A 383 0.28 -13.09 -11.35
C PHE A 383 0.70 -14.55 -11.43
N PRO A 384 1.51 -15.02 -10.46
CA PRO A 384 2.07 -14.28 -9.32
C PRO A 384 3.22 -13.33 -9.68
N ASN A 385 3.44 -12.31 -8.82
CA ASN A 385 4.71 -11.60 -8.71
C ASN A 385 5.73 -12.46 -7.97
N PHE A 386 7.01 -12.08 -7.96
CA PHE A 386 8.07 -12.87 -7.36
C PHE A 386 8.77 -12.11 -6.23
N LEU A 387 8.84 -12.75 -5.05
CA LEU A 387 9.54 -12.27 -3.86
C LEU A 387 10.77 -13.13 -3.63
N ASN A 388 11.95 -12.54 -3.72
CA ASN A 388 13.21 -13.25 -3.57
C ASN A 388 13.62 -13.34 -2.08
N LEU A 389 13.39 -14.49 -1.46
CA LEU A 389 13.79 -14.74 -0.08
C LEU A 389 15.31 -14.87 0.10
N ASP A 390 16.05 -15.11 -0.98
CA ASP A 390 17.50 -15.25 -0.94
C ASP A 390 18.22 -13.90 -1.03
N ALA A 391 17.53 -12.81 -1.36
CA ALA A 391 18.11 -11.48 -1.27
C ALA A 391 18.61 -11.23 0.16
N THR A 392 19.81 -10.68 0.30
CA THR A 392 20.53 -10.59 1.58
C THR A 392 19.73 -9.90 2.69
N PHE A 393 18.99 -8.85 2.33
CA PHE A 393 18.14 -8.09 3.25
C PHE A 393 16.77 -8.74 3.52
N ASN A 394 16.40 -9.80 2.78
CA ASN A 394 15.19 -10.59 2.99
C ASN A 394 15.41 -11.84 3.85
N GLN A 395 16.66 -12.14 4.17
CA GLN A 395 16.98 -13.30 5.00
C GLN A 395 16.67 -13.05 6.48
N ASN A 396 16.37 -14.12 7.21
CA ASN A 396 16.16 -14.13 8.63
C ASN A 396 17.04 -15.21 9.27
N GLU A 397 17.77 -14.83 10.30
CA GLU A 397 18.67 -15.73 11.04
C GLU A 397 17.98 -16.89 11.75
N ASN A 398 16.67 -16.74 12.03
CA ASN A 398 15.87 -17.77 12.69
C ASN A 398 15.25 -18.77 11.69
N TRP A 399 15.32 -18.49 10.37
CA TRP A 399 14.76 -19.40 9.39
C TRP A 399 15.53 -20.71 9.29
N ARG A 400 14.83 -21.84 9.35
CA ARG A 400 15.38 -23.19 9.17
C ARG A 400 14.45 -23.99 8.28
N ALA A 401 15.02 -24.78 7.37
CA ALA A 401 14.24 -25.55 6.40
C ALA A 401 13.37 -26.65 7.05
N ASP A 402 13.79 -27.18 8.17
CA ASP A 402 13.13 -28.23 8.96
C ASP A 402 12.17 -27.69 10.05
N ASP A 403 12.10 -26.37 10.25
CA ASP A 403 11.16 -25.76 11.18
C ASP A 403 9.74 -25.77 10.57
N PRO A 404 8.75 -26.44 11.16
CA PRO A 404 7.38 -26.43 10.69
C PRO A 404 6.75 -25.02 10.72
N ASP A 405 7.24 -24.13 11.61
CA ASP A 405 6.79 -22.75 11.74
C ASP A 405 7.66 -21.74 10.95
N ARG A 406 8.54 -22.22 10.05
CA ARG A 406 9.50 -21.37 9.33
C ARG A 406 8.86 -20.21 8.55
N ALA A 407 7.60 -20.37 8.15
CA ALA A 407 6.86 -19.34 7.43
C ALA A 407 6.78 -17.99 8.18
N ARG A 408 6.79 -18.01 9.53
CA ARG A 408 6.79 -16.80 10.36
C ARG A 408 8.09 -15.98 10.23
N TRP A 409 9.19 -16.62 9.81
CA TRP A 409 10.50 -16.01 9.64
C TRP A 409 10.77 -15.60 8.18
N GLU A 410 9.83 -15.87 7.29
CA GLU A 410 9.88 -15.45 5.91
C GLU A 410 9.27 -14.06 5.76
N ILE A 411 9.94 -13.22 4.97
CA ILE A 411 9.33 -11.96 4.57
C ILE A 411 8.10 -12.22 3.72
N ALA A 412 7.12 -11.32 3.83
CA ALA A 412 5.97 -11.23 2.95
C ALA A 412 5.75 -9.77 2.54
N THR A 413 5.24 -9.57 1.32
CA THR A 413 4.91 -8.25 0.80
C THR A 413 3.40 -8.03 0.74
N MET A 414 3.00 -6.76 0.72
CA MET A 414 1.60 -6.34 0.57
C MET A 414 1.44 -5.44 -0.64
N GLY A 415 0.31 -5.60 -1.33
CA GLY A 415 -0.04 -4.76 -2.46
C GLY A 415 1.01 -4.78 -3.56
N CYS A 416 1.33 -3.59 -4.06
CA CYS A 416 2.26 -3.47 -5.19
C CYS A 416 3.73 -3.59 -4.79
N ARG A 417 4.14 -3.23 -3.55
CA ARG A 417 5.55 -3.24 -3.13
C ARG A 417 5.82 -3.09 -1.63
N THR A 418 4.81 -2.90 -0.79
CA THR A 418 5.01 -2.62 0.63
C THR A 418 5.69 -3.78 1.35
N ARG A 419 6.75 -3.47 2.08
CA ARG A 419 7.57 -4.41 2.81
C ARG A 419 7.61 -4.02 4.28
N VAL A 420 7.25 -4.94 5.17
CA VAL A 420 7.34 -4.79 6.63
C VAL A 420 8.00 -6.04 7.17
N PHE A 421 9.24 -5.94 7.64
CA PHE A 421 10.01 -7.09 8.08
C PHE A 421 10.95 -6.77 9.25
N GLU A 422 11.89 -5.85 9.10
CA GLU A 422 12.76 -5.39 10.16
C GLU A 422 11.94 -4.81 11.31
N ASN A 423 12.36 -5.05 12.54
CA ASN A 423 11.67 -4.57 13.73
C ASN A 423 12.67 -4.28 14.86
N ARG A 424 12.72 -3.06 15.32
CA ARG A 424 13.58 -2.64 16.44
C ARG A 424 12.96 -2.94 17.81
N PHE A 425 11.64 -3.21 17.84
CA PHE A 425 10.84 -3.33 19.07
C PHE A 425 10.23 -4.72 19.27
N GLY A 426 10.59 -5.67 18.41
CA GLY A 426 10.07 -7.02 18.46
C GLY A 426 10.78 -7.94 17.46
N PRO A 427 10.19 -9.12 17.17
CA PRO A 427 10.80 -10.07 16.25
C PRO A 427 10.85 -9.53 14.82
N LYS A 428 11.90 -9.90 14.08
CA LYS A 428 12.00 -9.67 12.64
C LYS A 428 11.03 -10.61 11.93
N THR A 429 9.85 -10.12 11.63
CA THR A 429 8.76 -10.87 10.97
C THR A 429 7.82 -9.92 10.23
N SER A 430 7.12 -10.44 9.24
CA SER A 430 6.00 -9.73 8.59
C SER A 430 4.66 -10.04 9.28
N VAL A 431 4.54 -11.19 9.93
CA VAL A 431 3.27 -11.72 10.48
C VAL A 431 2.73 -10.80 11.59
N GLY A 432 1.48 -10.40 11.47
CA GLY A 432 0.81 -9.54 12.45
C GLY A 432 1.29 -8.09 12.45
N ARG A 433 2.00 -7.64 11.43
CA ARG A 433 2.58 -6.30 11.33
C ARG A 433 2.13 -5.58 10.04
N GLY A 434 2.30 -4.28 10.01
CA GLY A 434 1.97 -3.48 8.85
C GLY A 434 2.52 -2.06 8.94
N ASN A 435 2.25 -1.25 7.91
CA ASN A 435 2.51 0.18 7.92
C ASN A 435 1.42 0.91 8.72
N LEU A 436 1.85 1.91 9.48
CA LEU A 436 0.98 2.82 10.21
C LEU A 436 0.55 3.98 9.33
N SER A 437 1.51 4.62 8.70
CA SER A 437 1.32 5.73 7.75
C SER A 437 2.60 5.97 6.94
N PHE A 438 2.46 6.72 5.86
CA PHE A 438 3.61 7.14 5.07
C PHE A 438 3.38 8.50 4.42
N SER A 439 4.49 9.21 4.16
CA SER A 439 4.51 10.50 3.47
C SER A 439 5.60 10.51 2.41
N THR A 440 5.37 11.22 1.31
CA THR A 440 6.27 11.24 0.16
C THR A 440 6.81 12.63 -0.10
N ILE A 441 8.13 12.74 -0.22
CA ILE A 441 8.86 13.98 -0.53
C ILE A 441 8.95 14.15 -2.05
N ASN A 442 8.67 15.35 -2.53
CA ASN A 442 8.92 15.79 -3.90
C ASN A 442 10.38 16.21 -4.06
N ILE A 443 11.27 15.25 -4.25
CA ILE A 443 12.71 15.53 -4.41
C ILE A 443 13.02 16.29 -5.71
N VAL A 444 12.13 16.22 -6.70
CA VAL A 444 12.30 16.96 -7.97
C VAL A 444 12.21 18.47 -7.73
N LYS A 445 11.22 18.91 -6.96
CA LYS A 445 11.07 20.33 -6.63
C LYS A 445 12.29 20.88 -5.89
N LEU A 446 12.82 20.11 -4.93
CA LEU A 446 14.03 20.50 -4.20
C LEU A 446 15.22 20.70 -5.15
N ALA A 447 15.36 19.83 -6.14
CA ALA A 447 16.41 19.92 -7.16
C ALA A 447 16.21 21.09 -8.11
N ILE A 448 14.98 21.34 -8.61
CA ILE A 448 14.65 22.46 -9.49
C ILE A 448 15.03 23.80 -8.83
N GLU A 449 14.75 23.97 -7.56
CA GLU A 449 15.07 25.20 -6.82
C GLU A 449 16.58 25.44 -6.68
N CYS A 450 17.41 24.42 -6.89
CA CYS A 450 18.87 24.54 -6.88
C CYS A 450 19.46 24.76 -8.28
N MET A 451 18.70 24.63 -9.37
CA MET A 451 19.21 24.73 -10.76
C MET A 451 19.90 26.06 -11.09
N GLY A 452 19.53 27.15 -10.39
CA GLY A 452 20.15 28.46 -10.57
C GLY A 452 21.58 28.58 -10.06
N ILE A 453 22.10 27.59 -9.32
CA ILE A 453 23.47 27.55 -8.80
C ILE A 453 24.38 26.99 -9.91
N GLU A 454 25.37 27.80 -10.36
CA GLU A 454 26.23 27.39 -11.48
C GLU A 454 27.18 26.26 -11.11
N ASP A 455 27.82 26.32 -9.94
CA ASP A 455 28.68 25.24 -9.46
C ASP A 455 27.88 23.99 -9.11
N GLN A 456 28.23 22.88 -9.73
CA GLN A 456 27.49 21.62 -9.55
C GLN A 456 27.64 21.08 -8.13
N GLN A 457 28.80 21.21 -7.51
CA GLN A 457 29.02 20.71 -6.16
C GLN A 457 28.21 21.54 -5.15
N GLU A 458 28.23 22.86 -5.27
CA GLU A 458 27.44 23.77 -4.44
C GLU A 458 25.93 23.52 -4.64
N ARG A 459 25.49 23.25 -5.87
CA ARG A 459 24.12 22.88 -6.20
C ARG A 459 23.70 21.61 -5.48
N VAL A 460 24.53 20.58 -5.51
CA VAL A 460 24.29 19.30 -4.86
C VAL A 460 24.28 19.47 -3.33
N ASP A 461 25.22 20.22 -2.77
CA ASP A 461 25.28 20.45 -1.32
C ASP A 461 24.04 21.22 -0.85
N LYS A 462 23.58 22.21 -1.60
CA LYS A 462 22.34 22.94 -1.30
C LYS A 462 21.10 22.07 -1.41
N PHE A 463 21.09 21.13 -2.36
CA PHE A 463 20.01 20.14 -2.46
C PHE A 463 19.95 19.25 -1.21
N PHE A 464 21.09 18.77 -0.70
CA PHE A 464 21.11 17.96 0.53
C PHE A 464 20.64 18.73 1.77
N GLU A 465 20.98 20.02 1.90
CA GLU A 465 20.43 20.86 2.98
C GLU A 465 18.90 20.91 2.92
N LYS A 466 18.32 21.18 1.75
CA LYS A 466 16.86 21.19 1.56
C LYS A 466 16.22 19.81 1.78
N LEU A 467 16.91 18.76 1.38
CA LEU A 467 16.44 17.38 1.59
C LEU A 467 16.38 17.05 3.08
N ASP A 468 17.40 17.45 3.86
CA ASP A 468 17.41 17.26 5.32
C ASP A 468 16.26 18.01 5.99
N GLU A 469 15.99 19.26 5.61
CA GLU A 469 14.85 20.03 6.12
C GLU A 469 13.53 19.29 5.85
N MET A 470 13.32 18.74 4.65
CA MET A 470 12.09 18.03 4.30
C MET A 470 12.00 16.65 4.95
N LEU A 471 13.13 15.97 5.16
CA LEU A 471 13.17 14.72 5.92
C LEU A 471 12.77 14.94 7.38
N ASP A 472 13.26 16.00 8.02
CA ASP A 472 12.86 16.36 9.39
C ASP A 472 11.36 16.68 9.48
N VAL A 473 10.81 17.45 8.52
CA VAL A 473 9.36 17.74 8.46
C VAL A 473 8.54 16.46 8.25
N ALA A 474 8.97 15.58 7.34
CA ALA A 474 8.26 14.33 7.08
C ALA A 474 8.28 13.40 8.30
N ALA A 475 9.43 13.28 8.97
CA ALA A 475 9.57 12.45 10.16
C ALA A 475 8.74 12.99 11.34
N HIS A 476 8.76 14.30 11.58
CA HIS A 476 7.93 14.95 12.60
C HIS A 476 6.44 14.78 12.32
N GLN A 477 6.00 14.96 11.08
CA GLN A 477 4.60 14.75 10.69
C GLN A 477 4.15 13.31 10.90
N LEU A 478 5.02 12.33 10.61
CA LEU A 478 4.71 10.92 10.83
C LEU A 478 4.64 10.57 12.32
N ASP A 479 5.52 11.15 13.15
CA ASP A 479 5.46 11.01 14.60
C ASP A 479 4.18 11.63 15.16
N ASP A 480 3.81 12.85 14.78
CA ASP A 480 2.56 13.50 15.17
C ASP A 480 1.33 12.63 14.86
N ARG A 481 1.31 12.03 13.65
CA ARG A 481 0.22 11.12 13.26
C ARG A 481 0.22 9.86 14.09
N LEU A 482 1.38 9.27 14.37
CA LEU A 482 1.50 8.07 15.22
C LEU A 482 1.04 8.35 16.63
N GLN A 483 1.46 9.46 17.25
CA GLN A 483 1.00 9.87 18.58
C GLN A 483 -0.52 10.02 18.62
N PHE A 484 -1.11 10.55 17.56
CA PHE A 484 -2.56 10.65 17.45
C PHE A 484 -3.24 9.27 17.27
N GLN A 485 -2.68 8.39 16.44
CA GLN A 485 -3.15 7.01 16.26
C GLN A 485 -3.07 6.21 17.56
N ALA A 486 -2.00 6.37 18.34
CA ALA A 486 -1.78 5.68 19.61
C ALA A 486 -2.89 5.90 20.65
N THR A 487 -3.60 7.02 20.58
CA THR A 487 -4.75 7.33 21.43
C THR A 487 -6.04 6.58 21.08
N ALA A 488 -6.04 5.79 20.01
CA ALA A 488 -7.19 4.96 19.67
C ALA A 488 -7.41 3.84 20.70
N LEU A 489 -8.66 3.46 20.93
CA LEU A 489 -8.99 2.34 21.82
C LEU A 489 -9.03 1.03 21.04
N ALA A 490 -8.58 -0.05 21.63
CA ALA A 490 -8.58 -1.37 20.99
C ALA A 490 -9.97 -1.80 20.48
N LYS A 491 -11.04 -1.44 21.19
CA LYS A 491 -12.43 -1.68 20.74
C LYS A 491 -12.82 -1.02 19.41
N GLN A 492 -12.09 -0.01 18.98
CA GLN A 492 -12.33 0.63 17.68
C GLN A 492 -11.85 -0.24 16.51
N PHE A 493 -11.06 -1.27 16.81
CA PHE A 493 -10.47 -2.21 15.85
C PHE A 493 -10.74 -3.66 16.31
N PRO A 494 -12.01 -4.11 16.30
CA PRO A 494 -12.41 -5.38 16.89
C PRO A 494 -11.84 -6.62 16.20
N MET A 495 -11.40 -6.51 14.95
CA MET A 495 -10.68 -7.56 14.25
C MET A 495 -9.16 -7.38 14.36
N LEU A 496 -8.67 -6.19 13.99
CA LEU A 496 -7.25 -5.88 13.91
C LEU A 496 -6.55 -5.99 15.27
N MET A 497 -7.08 -5.31 16.31
CA MET A 497 -6.47 -5.23 17.65
C MET A 497 -6.95 -6.32 18.61
N LYS A 498 -7.55 -7.37 18.11
CA LYS A 498 -7.90 -8.55 18.88
C LYS A 498 -7.26 -9.83 18.36
N TYR A 499 -7.12 -9.95 17.02
CA TYR A 499 -6.71 -11.19 16.39
C TYR A 499 -5.50 -11.07 15.49
N LEU A 500 -5.27 -9.90 14.89
CA LEU A 500 -4.34 -9.79 13.76
C LEU A 500 -3.03 -9.09 14.11
N TRP A 501 -3.07 -8.04 14.94
CA TRP A 501 -1.88 -7.25 15.24
C TRP A 501 -1.02 -7.94 16.31
N ILE A 502 0.29 -8.01 16.08
CA ILE A 502 1.23 -8.63 17.01
C ILE A 502 1.21 -7.94 18.38
N GLY A 503 1.04 -8.72 19.45
CA GLY A 503 0.93 -8.22 20.80
C GLY A 503 -0.47 -7.72 21.20
N ALA A 504 -1.42 -7.67 20.28
CA ALA A 504 -2.78 -7.18 20.54
C ALA A 504 -3.59 -8.08 21.49
N GLU A 505 -3.22 -9.35 21.61
CA GLU A 505 -3.81 -10.30 22.58
C GLU A 505 -3.68 -9.84 24.04
N GLN A 506 -2.79 -8.89 24.32
CA GLN A 506 -2.57 -8.32 25.66
C GLN A 506 -3.49 -7.14 25.96
N LEU A 507 -4.23 -6.62 24.96
CA LEU A 507 -5.08 -5.45 25.10
C LEU A 507 -6.50 -5.82 25.56
N LYS A 508 -7.03 -5.00 26.47
CA LYS A 508 -8.48 -4.98 26.77
C LYS A 508 -9.17 -4.01 25.84
N PRO A 509 -10.50 -4.14 25.61
CA PRO A 509 -11.24 -3.25 24.72
C PRO A 509 -11.10 -1.75 24.99
N GLU A 510 -10.92 -1.37 26.25
CA GLU A 510 -10.80 0.04 26.70
C GLU A 510 -9.33 0.52 26.78
N ASP A 511 -8.37 -0.35 26.53
CA ASP A 511 -6.95 0.06 26.49
C ASP A 511 -6.68 0.83 25.20
N THR A 512 -5.74 1.79 25.26
CA THR A 512 -5.20 2.42 24.03
C THR A 512 -4.27 1.44 23.32
N ILE A 513 -4.13 1.61 22.01
CA ILE A 513 -3.24 0.78 21.19
C ILE A 513 -1.75 1.18 21.33
N GLU A 514 -1.43 2.18 22.15
CA GLU A 514 -0.10 2.74 22.36
C GLU A 514 0.97 1.67 22.64
N ARG A 515 0.64 0.65 23.45
CA ARG A 515 1.58 -0.41 23.85
C ARG A 515 2.06 -1.29 22.70
N VAL A 516 1.29 -1.39 21.61
CA VAL A 516 1.56 -2.32 20.50
C VAL A 516 1.77 -1.62 19.16
N ILE A 517 1.45 -0.34 19.06
CA ILE A 517 1.50 0.37 17.79
C ILE A 517 2.93 0.51 17.26
N ASN A 518 3.95 0.55 18.13
CA ASN A 518 5.36 0.62 17.76
C ASN A 518 5.87 -0.61 16.99
N GLN A 519 5.11 -1.70 16.92
CA GLN A 519 5.41 -2.86 16.08
C GLN A 519 5.21 -2.57 14.58
N GLY A 520 4.46 -1.53 14.24
CA GLY A 520 4.28 -1.09 12.87
C GLY A 520 5.45 -0.24 12.35
N THR A 521 5.37 0.17 11.09
CA THR A 521 6.39 0.97 10.41
C THR A 521 5.83 2.31 9.94
N LEU A 522 6.70 3.32 9.90
CA LEU A 522 6.47 4.64 9.33
C LEU A 522 7.31 4.77 8.05
N GLY A 523 6.67 5.15 6.94
CA GLY A 523 7.31 5.23 5.64
C GLY A 523 7.63 6.65 5.20
N ILE A 524 8.87 6.92 4.82
CA ILE A 524 9.25 8.14 4.11
C ILE A 524 9.52 7.74 2.66
N GLY A 525 8.68 8.24 1.75
CA GLY A 525 8.77 7.95 0.33
C GLY A 525 9.37 9.09 -0.48
N PHE A 526 9.67 8.80 -1.73
CA PHE A 526 10.13 9.79 -2.72
C PHE A 526 9.64 9.44 -4.12
N ILE A 527 9.59 10.43 -5.00
CA ILE A 527 9.21 10.31 -6.42
C ILE A 527 10.18 11.13 -7.25
N GLY A 528 10.46 10.65 -8.47
CA GLY A 528 11.15 11.42 -9.50
C GLY A 528 12.66 11.48 -9.32
N LEU A 529 13.31 10.40 -8.90
CA LEU A 529 14.77 10.38 -8.78
C LEU A 529 15.44 10.71 -10.13
N ALA A 530 14.89 10.21 -11.23
CA ALA A 530 15.42 10.49 -12.56
C ALA A 530 15.39 11.99 -12.89
N GLU A 531 14.25 12.65 -12.71
CA GLU A 531 14.06 14.09 -12.97
C GLU A 531 14.86 14.94 -11.97
N CYS A 532 14.99 14.50 -10.73
CA CYS A 532 15.85 15.12 -9.72
C CYS A 532 17.32 15.13 -10.18
N LEU A 533 17.81 14.00 -10.67
CA LEU A 533 19.17 13.87 -11.17
C LEU A 533 19.41 14.70 -12.43
N VAL A 534 18.44 14.77 -13.35
CA VAL A 534 18.51 15.66 -14.51
C VAL A 534 18.63 17.12 -14.08
N ALA A 535 17.86 17.56 -13.07
CA ALA A 535 17.93 18.90 -12.54
C ALA A 535 19.32 19.22 -11.90
N LEU A 536 19.94 18.25 -11.25
CA LEU A 536 21.22 18.42 -10.57
C LEU A 536 22.44 18.26 -11.48
N THR A 537 22.38 17.35 -12.47
CA THR A 537 23.56 16.93 -13.26
C THR A 537 23.37 17.03 -14.78
N GLY A 538 22.16 17.21 -15.27
CA GLY A 538 21.82 17.15 -16.70
C GLY A 538 21.49 15.76 -17.23
N HIS A 539 21.68 14.68 -16.45
CA HIS A 539 21.45 13.29 -16.85
C HIS A 539 20.72 12.51 -15.76
N HIS A 540 19.91 11.53 -16.14
CA HIS A 540 19.34 10.59 -15.18
C HIS A 540 20.26 9.35 -14.98
N HIS A 541 19.99 8.61 -13.91
CA HIS A 541 20.81 7.47 -13.47
C HIS A 541 20.89 6.27 -14.45
N GLY A 542 19.99 6.17 -15.42
CA GLY A 542 20.08 5.17 -16.49
C GLY A 542 21.06 5.56 -17.62
N GLU A 543 21.45 6.83 -17.71
CA GLU A 543 22.31 7.38 -18.78
C GLU A 543 23.76 7.57 -18.34
N SER A 544 23.98 7.89 -17.08
CA SER A 544 25.26 8.34 -16.54
C SER A 544 25.62 7.63 -15.25
N GLU A 545 26.85 7.10 -15.18
CA GLU A 545 27.40 6.52 -13.95
C GLU A 545 27.54 7.55 -12.82
N GLU A 546 27.84 8.81 -13.15
CA GLU A 546 27.94 9.90 -12.17
C GLU A 546 26.58 10.22 -11.57
N ALA A 547 25.54 10.30 -12.41
CA ALA A 547 24.16 10.45 -11.96
C ALA A 547 23.71 9.25 -11.13
N GLN A 548 24.08 8.02 -11.50
CA GLN A 548 23.80 6.82 -10.71
C GLN A 548 24.48 6.90 -9.32
N LYS A 549 25.75 7.29 -9.24
CA LYS A 549 26.45 7.46 -7.96
C LYS A 549 25.76 8.50 -7.08
N LEU A 550 25.36 9.62 -7.67
CA LEU A 550 24.62 10.66 -6.94
C LEU A 550 23.24 10.15 -6.49
N GLY A 551 22.51 9.43 -7.35
CA GLY A 551 21.22 8.83 -6.99
C GLY A 551 21.34 7.85 -5.81
N LEU A 552 22.35 7.00 -5.82
CA LEU A 552 22.63 6.10 -4.69
C LEU A 552 23.01 6.88 -3.42
N ARG A 553 23.80 7.95 -3.55
CA ARG A 553 24.14 8.84 -2.41
C ARG A 553 22.89 9.49 -1.82
N ILE A 554 21.96 9.97 -2.65
CA ILE A 554 20.70 10.57 -2.20
C ILE A 554 19.86 9.55 -1.41
N VAL A 555 19.60 8.38 -1.98
CA VAL A 555 18.73 7.39 -1.31
C VAL A 555 19.42 6.76 -0.10
N THR A 556 20.76 6.60 -0.12
CA THR A 556 21.53 6.19 1.06
C THR A 556 21.38 7.20 2.19
N HIS A 557 21.53 8.49 1.88
CA HIS A 557 21.37 9.57 2.86
C HIS A 557 19.96 9.54 3.47
N MET A 558 18.91 9.40 2.65
CA MET A 558 17.54 9.27 3.15
C MET A 558 17.38 8.07 4.10
N ARG A 559 17.96 6.90 3.74
CA ARG A 559 17.93 5.70 4.59
C ARG A 559 18.63 5.93 5.94
N ASP A 560 19.80 6.56 5.91
CA ASP A 560 20.58 6.83 7.12
C ASP A 560 19.83 7.78 8.04
N ARG A 561 19.21 8.83 7.49
CA ARG A 561 18.31 9.73 8.22
C ARG A 561 17.10 8.98 8.80
N ALA A 562 16.48 8.05 8.06
CA ALA A 562 15.38 7.25 8.59
C ALA A 562 15.82 6.35 9.76
N ASN A 563 17.06 5.85 9.76
CA ASN A 563 17.64 5.14 10.89
C ASN A 563 17.83 6.05 12.12
N GLU A 564 18.34 7.28 11.92
CA GLU A 564 18.44 8.28 12.98
C GLU A 564 17.08 8.65 13.58
N PHE A 565 16.04 8.80 12.74
CA PHE A 565 14.68 9.03 13.21
C PHE A 565 14.13 7.85 14.00
N SER A 566 14.46 6.62 13.61
CA SER A 566 14.06 5.43 14.36
C SER A 566 14.64 5.42 15.77
N GLU A 567 15.85 5.92 15.96
CA GLU A 567 16.48 6.05 17.28
C GLU A 567 15.92 7.26 18.05
N LYS A 568 15.76 8.40 17.38
CA LYS A 568 15.27 9.65 17.98
C LYS A 568 13.84 9.54 18.50
N TYR A 569 12.93 8.96 17.71
CA TYR A 569 11.50 8.89 18.01
C TYR A 569 11.08 7.55 18.62
N HIS A 570 11.97 6.56 18.69
CA HIS A 570 11.69 5.20 19.16
C HIS A 570 10.59 4.48 18.38
N HIS A 571 10.61 4.61 17.03
CA HIS A 571 9.69 3.96 16.10
C HIS A 571 10.44 3.34 14.92
N ASN A 572 9.77 2.44 14.17
CA ASN A 572 10.36 1.85 12.96
C ASN A 572 10.14 2.78 11.77
N TYR A 573 11.12 3.62 11.43
CA TYR A 573 11.13 4.39 10.17
C TYR A 573 11.83 3.60 9.07
N SER A 574 11.35 3.75 7.83
CA SER A 574 11.97 3.15 6.66
C SER A 574 11.74 3.99 5.41
N ILE A 575 12.64 3.85 4.43
CA ILE A 575 12.48 4.47 3.12
C ILE A 575 11.65 3.56 2.21
N LEU A 576 10.69 4.18 1.53
CA LEU A 576 9.76 3.54 0.61
C LEU A 576 9.97 4.10 -0.81
N ALA A 577 10.20 3.23 -1.78
CA ALA A 577 10.05 3.57 -3.18
C ALA A 577 8.56 3.74 -3.48
N THR A 578 8.06 4.97 -3.40
CA THR A 578 6.61 5.28 -3.36
C THR A 578 5.85 4.67 -4.53
N PRO A 579 4.77 3.93 -4.30
CA PRO A 579 3.84 3.52 -5.35
C PRO A 579 3.00 4.73 -5.79
N ALA A 580 3.46 5.44 -6.82
CA ALA A 580 2.83 6.67 -7.27
C ALA A 580 1.80 6.39 -8.36
N GLU A 581 0.52 6.48 -8.02
CA GLU A 581 -0.57 6.48 -9.01
C GLU A 581 -0.85 7.88 -9.52
N GLY A 582 -1.72 8.61 -8.82
CA GLY A 582 -2.07 10.00 -9.14
C GLY A 582 -1.00 11.00 -8.70
N LEU A 583 -0.16 10.64 -7.73
CA LEU A 583 0.79 11.55 -7.12
C LEU A 583 1.88 12.01 -8.09
N SER A 584 2.36 11.13 -8.98
CA SER A 584 3.34 11.49 -10.01
C SER A 584 2.85 12.64 -10.88
N GLY A 585 1.61 12.60 -11.34
CA GLY A 585 1.01 13.69 -12.12
C GLY A 585 0.63 14.92 -11.29
N LYS A 586 0.26 14.73 -10.02
CA LYS A 586 -0.09 15.84 -9.12
C LYS A 586 1.12 16.72 -8.82
N PHE A 587 2.27 16.13 -8.53
CA PHE A 587 3.51 16.86 -8.29
C PHE A 587 3.94 17.59 -9.57
N THR A 588 4.01 16.90 -10.70
CA THR A 588 4.42 17.47 -11.99
C THR A 588 3.55 18.65 -12.39
N LYS A 589 2.23 18.52 -12.30
CA LYS A 589 1.28 19.57 -12.67
C LYS A 589 1.48 20.85 -11.86
N ARG A 590 1.77 20.73 -10.55
CA ARG A 590 2.00 21.88 -9.68
C ARG A 590 3.36 22.52 -9.93
N ASP A 591 4.42 21.72 -10.08
CA ASP A 591 5.77 22.21 -10.36
C ASP A 591 5.84 22.87 -11.74
N ARG A 592 5.17 22.27 -12.77
CA ARG A 592 5.06 22.92 -14.08
C ARG A 592 4.35 24.28 -14.02
N LYS A 593 3.33 24.42 -13.18
CA LYS A 593 2.64 25.71 -12.98
C LYS A 593 3.56 26.74 -12.34
N GLU A 594 4.46 26.32 -11.46
CA GLU A 594 5.36 27.22 -10.72
C GLU A 594 6.62 27.56 -11.53
N PHE A 595 7.26 26.56 -12.13
CA PHE A 595 8.57 26.70 -12.78
C PHE A 595 8.53 26.69 -14.30
N GLY A 596 7.37 26.44 -14.91
CA GLY A 596 7.23 26.26 -16.35
C GLY A 596 7.60 24.86 -16.84
N ILE A 597 7.78 24.74 -18.17
CA ILE A 597 8.20 23.49 -18.81
C ILE A 597 9.73 23.47 -18.85
N LEU A 598 10.30 22.53 -18.10
CA LEU A 598 11.74 22.29 -18.03
C LEU A 598 12.03 20.96 -18.76
N PRO A 599 12.87 20.98 -19.84
CA PRO A 599 13.16 19.78 -20.63
C PRO A 599 13.77 18.65 -19.77
N GLY A 600 13.24 17.43 -19.92
CA GLY A 600 13.65 16.26 -19.17
C GLY A 600 13.23 16.24 -17.69
N ILE A 601 12.48 17.26 -17.22
CA ILE A 601 12.05 17.38 -15.82
C ILE A 601 10.53 17.52 -15.75
N THR A 602 9.97 18.66 -16.20
CA THR A 602 8.53 18.93 -16.14
C THR A 602 7.84 18.91 -17.50
N ASP A 603 8.48 18.46 -18.55
CA ASP A 603 7.97 18.42 -19.93
C ASP A 603 6.96 17.29 -20.18
N ARG A 604 6.87 16.29 -19.27
CA ARG A 604 5.88 15.21 -19.31
C ARG A 604 4.76 15.43 -18.30
N GLU A 605 3.64 14.70 -18.45
CA GLU A 605 2.48 14.82 -17.55
C GLU A 605 2.68 14.09 -16.21
N TYR A 606 3.83 13.47 -15.99
CA TYR A 606 4.14 12.65 -14.81
C TYR A 606 5.63 12.72 -14.49
N TYR A 607 5.98 12.49 -13.21
CA TYR A 607 7.34 12.15 -12.78
C TYR A 607 7.53 10.64 -12.75
N THR A 608 8.74 10.18 -13.00
CA THR A 608 9.11 8.78 -12.91
C THR A 608 8.87 8.25 -11.49
N ASN A 609 8.33 7.04 -11.39
CA ASN A 609 8.11 6.37 -10.10
C ASN A 609 9.44 6.17 -9.37
N SER A 610 9.52 6.73 -8.15
CA SER A 610 10.62 6.51 -7.20
C SER A 610 12.02 6.47 -7.84
N ASN A 611 12.69 5.32 -7.77
CA ASN A 611 14.06 5.08 -8.24
C ASN A 611 14.14 4.38 -9.61
N HIS A 612 13.03 4.26 -10.32
CA HIS A 612 13.05 3.56 -11.61
C HIS A 612 13.76 4.38 -12.69
N VAL A 613 14.34 3.67 -13.63
CA VAL A 613 14.74 4.24 -14.91
C VAL A 613 13.47 4.73 -15.63
N PRO A 614 13.49 5.92 -16.28
CA PRO A 614 12.33 6.44 -16.97
C PRO A 614 11.72 5.45 -17.96
N VAL A 615 10.39 5.34 -17.95
CA VAL A 615 9.68 4.35 -18.79
C VAL A 615 9.87 4.53 -20.29
N TYR A 616 10.27 5.71 -20.72
CA TYR A 616 10.56 6.07 -22.12
C TYR A 616 12.03 5.81 -22.53
N TYR A 617 12.89 5.48 -21.56
CA TYR A 617 14.31 5.25 -21.82
C TYR A 617 14.53 3.85 -22.38
N LYS A 618 15.04 3.76 -23.61
CA LYS A 618 15.32 2.48 -24.27
C LYS A 618 16.58 1.85 -23.73
N CYS A 619 16.43 0.77 -23.01
CA CYS A 619 17.53 -0.03 -22.48
C CYS A 619 17.16 -1.52 -22.44
N SER A 620 18.17 -2.39 -22.27
CA SER A 620 17.91 -3.81 -21.99
C SER A 620 17.38 -4.00 -20.57
N ALA A 621 16.68 -5.12 -20.33
CA ALA A 621 16.27 -5.51 -18.98
C ALA A 621 17.47 -5.68 -18.05
N LEU A 622 18.61 -6.15 -18.59
CA LEU A 622 19.85 -6.30 -17.85
C LEU A 622 20.39 -4.95 -17.36
N HIS A 623 20.50 -3.96 -18.25
CA HIS A 623 20.94 -2.61 -17.87
C HIS A 623 20.00 -1.97 -16.82
N LYS A 624 18.69 -2.11 -17.03
CA LYS A 624 17.69 -1.65 -16.05
C LYS A 624 17.89 -2.31 -14.69
N ALA A 625 18.18 -3.63 -14.68
CA ALA A 625 18.45 -4.38 -13.46
C ALA A 625 19.73 -3.89 -12.75
N GLU A 626 20.80 -3.68 -13.49
CA GLU A 626 22.07 -3.16 -12.95
C GLU A 626 21.88 -1.79 -12.29
N VAL A 627 21.09 -0.91 -12.89
CA VAL A 627 20.83 0.44 -12.39
C VAL A 627 19.90 0.41 -11.17
N GLU A 628 18.81 -0.36 -11.21
CA GLU A 628 17.76 -0.32 -10.17
C GLU A 628 18.07 -1.23 -8.97
N ALA A 629 18.80 -2.32 -9.13
CA ALA A 629 19.02 -3.30 -8.06
C ALA A 629 19.64 -2.72 -6.78
N PRO A 630 20.64 -1.82 -6.82
CA PRO A 630 21.25 -1.29 -5.61
C PRO A 630 20.29 -0.51 -4.72
N TYR A 631 19.19 0.02 -5.27
CA TYR A 631 18.18 0.75 -4.50
C TYR A 631 17.28 -0.16 -3.65
N HIS A 632 17.19 -1.47 -3.97
CA HIS A 632 16.32 -2.39 -3.24
C HIS A 632 16.71 -2.52 -1.77
N ASP A 633 18.00 -2.63 -1.47
CA ASP A 633 18.50 -2.68 -0.08
C ASP A 633 18.33 -1.33 0.66
N LEU A 634 18.31 -0.23 -0.07
CA LEU A 634 18.13 1.11 0.49
C LEU A 634 16.67 1.44 0.80
N THR A 635 15.73 0.83 0.09
CA THR A 635 14.28 1.09 0.19
C THR A 635 13.55 -0.07 0.89
N ARG A 636 13.93 -0.36 2.13
CA ARG A 636 13.40 -1.49 2.91
C ARG A 636 11.94 -1.36 3.35
N GLY A 637 11.35 -0.18 3.22
CA GLY A 637 9.91 0.03 3.40
C GLY A 637 9.07 -0.47 2.23
N GLY A 638 9.70 -0.71 1.09
CA GLY A 638 9.06 -1.27 -0.09
C GLY A 638 9.74 -0.84 -1.39
N HIS A 639 9.85 -1.79 -2.30
CA HIS A 639 10.44 -1.63 -3.62
C HIS A 639 9.86 -2.65 -4.58
N ILE A 640 10.02 -2.42 -5.87
CA ILE A 640 9.66 -3.37 -6.92
C ILE A 640 10.56 -3.15 -8.14
N PHE A 641 10.98 -4.25 -8.75
CA PHE A 641 11.52 -4.27 -10.09
C PHE A 641 10.42 -4.70 -11.06
N TYR A 642 10.25 -4.02 -12.18
CA TYR A 642 9.33 -4.45 -13.21
C TYR A 642 9.93 -4.31 -14.61
N VAL A 643 9.63 -5.28 -15.46
CA VAL A 643 10.12 -5.37 -16.84
C VAL A 643 8.92 -5.36 -17.78
N GLU A 644 8.95 -4.51 -18.79
CA GLU A 644 8.02 -4.53 -19.93
C GLU A 644 8.58 -5.50 -20.99
N VAL A 645 8.04 -6.72 -21.05
CA VAL A 645 8.52 -7.73 -21.99
C VAL A 645 7.96 -7.47 -23.38
N ASP A 646 8.82 -7.59 -24.40
CA ASP A 646 8.44 -7.43 -25.80
C ASP A 646 7.70 -8.67 -26.34
N GLY A 647 6.75 -8.43 -27.26
CA GLY A 647 6.01 -9.47 -27.96
C GLY A 647 5.01 -10.25 -27.14
N ASP A 648 4.59 -11.40 -27.67
CA ASP A 648 3.65 -12.31 -27.02
C ASP A 648 4.38 -13.28 -26.09
N ALA A 649 4.44 -12.93 -24.80
CA ALA A 649 5.05 -13.78 -23.77
C ALA A 649 4.18 -14.98 -23.39
N THR A 650 2.90 -15.06 -23.83
CA THR A 650 1.92 -16.06 -23.35
C THR A 650 2.32 -17.52 -23.58
N HIS A 651 3.23 -17.76 -24.51
CA HIS A 651 3.79 -19.08 -24.81
C HIS A 651 5.23 -19.27 -24.36
N ASN A 652 5.81 -18.30 -23.64
CA ASN A 652 7.21 -18.33 -23.22
C ASN A 652 7.43 -18.14 -21.71
N PRO A 653 7.09 -19.15 -20.87
CA PRO A 653 7.36 -19.09 -19.43
C PRO A 653 8.85 -18.89 -19.09
N SER A 654 9.77 -19.27 -19.99
CA SER A 654 11.21 -19.08 -19.80
C SER A 654 11.59 -17.58 -19.72
N ALA A 655 10.84 -16.70 -20.33
CA ALA A 655 11.06 -15.26 -20.20
C ALA A 655 10.86 -14.79 -18.74
N ILE A 656 9.84 -15.31 -18.05
CA ILE A 656 9.61 -15.02 -16.64
C ILE A 656 10.75 -15.59 -15.79
N MET A 657 11.18 -16.83 -16.06
CA MET A 657 12.30 -17.45 -15.34
C MET A 657 13.58 -16.62 -15.46
N ARG A 658 13.88 -16.09 -16.65
CA ARG A 658 15.05 -15.19 -16.84
C ARG A 658 14.94 -13.91 -16.02
N VAL A 659 13.77 -13.33 -15.88
CA VAL A 659 13.58 -12.15 -15.01
C VAL A 659 13.80 -12.52 -13.54
N VAL A 660 13.31 -13.67 -13.10
CA VAL A 660 13.56 -14.17 -11.73
C VAL A 660 15.03 -14.47 -11.49
N ASP A 661 15.72 -15.07 -12.48
CA ASP A 661 17.17 -15.32 -12.43
C ASP A 661 17.96 -13.99 -12.33
N MET A 662 17.51 -12.96 -13.05
CA MET A 662 18.08 -11.62 -12.99
C MET A 662 17.88 -11.00 -11.60
N MET A 663 16.68 -11.14 -11.00
CA MET A 663 16.42 -10.70 -9.64
C MET A 663 17.33 -11.39 -8.62
N ASP A 664 17.55 -12.70 -8.79
CA ASP A 664 18.44 -13.47 -7.92
C ASP A 664 19.91 -13.03 -8.07
N ARG A 665 20.38 -12.89 -9.31
CA ARG A 665 21.75 -12.47 -9.64
C ARG A 665 22.10 -11.09 -9.09
N PHE A 666 21.18 -10.14 -9.15
CA PHE A 666 21.39 -8.75 -8.73
C PHE A 666 20.89 -8.47 -7.30
N ASN A 667 20.56 -9.48 -6.52
CA ASN A 667 20.12 -9.31 -5.13
C ASN A 667 18.86 -8.44 -4.99
N MET A 668 17.92 -8.53 -5.94
CA MET A 668 16.66 -7.80 -5.88
C MET A 668 15.64 -8.50 -4.99
N GLY A 669 14.88 -7.73 -4.22
CA GLY A 669 13.94 -8.29 -3.24
C GLY A 669 12.58 -8.70 -3.80
N TYR A 670 12.02 -7.92 -4.73
CA TYR A 670 10.66 -8.12 -5.24
C TYR A 670 10.54 -7.62 -6.67
N GLY A 671 9.81 -8.35 -7.50
CA GLY A 671 9.64 -7.99 -8.89
C GLY A 671 8.36 -8.52 -9.53
N SER A 672 8.00 -7.88 -10.64
CA SER A 672 6.88 -8.26 -11.50
C SER A 672 7.26 -8.17 -12.98
N VAL A 673 6.49 -8.86 -13.80
CA VAL A 673 6.64 -8.80 -15.26
C VAL A 673 5.36 -8.23 -15.86
N ASN A 674 5.52 -7.29 -16.78
CA ASN A 674 4.44 -6.70 -17.54
C ASN A 674 4.58 -7.02 -19.03
N HIS A 675 3.46 -7.14 -19.70
CA HIS A 675 3.34 -7.35 -21.14
C HIS A 675 1.97 -6.87 -21.60
N ASN A 676 1.77 -6.70 -22.90
CA ASN A 676 0.47 -6.37 -23.45
C ASN A 676 -0.45 -7.59 -23.44
N ARG A 677 -1.71 -7.38 -23.08
CA ARG A 677 -2.75 -8.38 -23.22
C ARG A 677 -4.09 -7.73 -23.52
N ASN A 678 -4.66 -8.11 -24.65
CA ASN A 678 -5.99 -7.70 -25.04
C ASN A 678 -6.90 -8.91 -25.08
N ARG A 679 -8.16 -8.72 -24.68
CA ARG A 679 -9.20 -9.73 -24.73
C ARG A 679 -10.45 -9.18 -25.37
N CYS A 680 -10.99 -9.89 -26.32
CA CYS A 680 -12.31 -9.59 -26.87
C CYS A 680 -13.39 -10.01 -25.86
N MET A 681 -14.19 -9.06 -25.39
CA MET A 681 -15.26 -9.32 -24.41
C MET A 681 -16.42 -10.16 -25.01
N LYS A 682 -16.56 -10.18 -26.33
CA LYS A 682 -17.63 -10.93 -27.00
C LYS A 682 -17.30 -12.41 -27.21
N CYS A 683 -16.07 -12.77 -27.56
CA CYS A 683 -15.71 -14.15 -27.93
C CYS A 683 -14.53 -14.73 -27.16
N GLY A 684 -13.96 -13.99 -26.19
CA GLY A 684 -12.84 -14.42 -25.36
C GLY A 684 -11.51 -14.55 -26.10
N TYR A 685 -11.40 -14.08 -27.37
CA TYR A 685 -10.13 -14.11 -28.09
C TYR A 685 -9.10 -13.21 -27.38
N GLU A 686 -7.89 -13.73 -27.18
CA GLU A 686 -6.80 -13.04 -26.49
C GLU A 686 -5.58 -12.91 -27.41
N ASN A 687 -4.90 -11.76 -27.36
CA ASN A 687 -3.60 -11.55 -27.99
C ASN A 687 -2.78 -10.47 -27.26
N ALA A 688 -1.53 -10.27 -27.69
CA ALA A 688 -0.61 -9.27 -27.14
C ALA A 688 -0.41 -8.06 -28.07
N ASP A 689 -1.14 -7.92 -29.18
CA ASP A 689 -0.98 -6.81 -30.11
C ASP A 689 -1.46 -5.50 -29.47
N PRO A 690 -0.59 -4.52 -29.19
CA PRO A 690 -0.98 -3.26 -28.53
C PRO A 690 -1.93 -2.41 -29.38
N ASN A 691 -2.01 -2.68 -30.69
CA ASN A 691 -2.81 -1.96 -31.64
C ASN A 691 -4.14 -2.64 -31.99
N MET A 692 -4.51 -3.72 -31.31
CA MET A 692 -5.77 -4.41 -31.57
C MET A 692 -6.98 -3.52 -31.24
N GLU A 693 -7.63 -2.95 -32.25
CA GLU A 693 -8.89 -2.19 -32.11
C GLU A 693 -10.12 -3.03 -32.40
N VAL A 694 -9.98 -4.05 -33.26
CA VAL A 694 -11.05 -4.94 -33.69
C VAL A 694 -10.62 -6.39 -33.51
N CYS A 695 -11.49 -7.21 -32.94
CA CYS A 695 -11.22 -8.64 -32.75
C CYS A 695 -11.10 -9.35 -34.11
N PRO A 696 -9.97 -9.98 -34.43
CA PRO A 696 -9.78 -10.68 -35.70
C PRO A 696 -10.68 -11.93 -35.83
N LYS A 697 -11.20 -12.46 -34.71
CA LYS A 697 -12.04 -13.66 -34.71
C LYS A 697 -13.53 -13.37 -34.93
N CYS A 698 -14.06 -12.29 -34.35
CA CYS A 698 -15.51 -12.03 -34.37
C CYS A 698 -15.90 -10.60 -34.81
N GLY A 699 -14.94 -9.76 -35.13
CA GLY A 699 -15.17 -8.38 -35.60
C GLY A 699 -15.68 -7.40 -34.53
N SER A 700 -15.69 -7.79 -33.25
CA SER A 700 -16.11 -6.90 -32.15
C SER A 700 -15.06 -5.84 -31.88
N THR A 701 -15.50 -4.63 -31.55
CA THR A 701 -14.65 -3.54 -31.06
C THR A 701 -14.60 -3.45 -29.54
N ASP A 702 -15.32 -4.33 -28.84
CA ASP A 702 -15.32 -4.41 -27.39
C ASP A 702 -14.11 -5.24 -26.93
N ILE A 703 -13.01 -4.50 -26.71
CA ILE A 703 -11.70 -5.05 -26.38
C ILE A 703 -11.28 -4.56 -25.00
N ASP A 704 -11.13 -5.49 -24.07
CA ASP A 704 -10.50 -5.24 -22.78
C ASP A 704 -8.96 -5.23 -22.94
N ARG A 705 -8.34 -4.08 -22.56
CA ARG A 705 -6.89 -3.90 -22.58
C ARG A 705 -6.37 -3.92 -21.16
N LEU A 706 -5.75 -5.03 -20.79
CA LEU A 706 -5.22 -5.22 -19.45
C LEU A 706 -3.72 -4.91 -19.42
N GLN A 707 -3.34 -4.02 -18.51
CA GLN A 707 -1.95 -3.68 -18.22
C GLN A 707 -1.78 -3.34 -16.75
N ARG A 708 -0.54 -3.42 -16.24
CA ARG A 708 -0.22 -3.00 -14.88
C ARG A 708 -0.06 -1.48 -14.80
N ILE A 709 -0.57 -0.87 -13.74
CA ILE A 709 -0.23 0.52 -13.43
C ILE A 709 1.23 0.61 -13.01
N THR A 710 1.61 -0.16 -11.99
CA THR A 710 3.01 -0.32 -11.54
C THR A 710 3.25 -1.77 -11.13
N GLY A 711 2.90 -2.17 -9.93
CA GLY A 711 3.01 -3.55 -9.43
C GLY A 711 1.68 -4.31 -9.34
N TYR A 712 0.56 -3.70 -9.75
CA TYR A 712 -0.78 -4.26 -9.62
C TYR A 712 -1.68 -3.91 -10.82
N LEU A 713 -2.79 -4.60 -10.92
CA LEU A 713 -3.81 -4.44 -11.95
C LEU A 713 -4.99 -3.61 -11.42
N VAL A 714 -5.66 -2.90 -12.31
CA VAL A 714 -6.82 -2.06 -11.99
C VAL A 714 -8.03 -2.38 -12.90
N GLY A 715 -8.00 -3.46 -13.61
CA GLY A 715 -8.96 -3.72 -14.69
C GLY A 715 -8.60 -2.93 -15.94
N THR A 716 -9.60 -2.40 -16.66
CA THR A 716 -9.37 -1.74 -17.94
C THR A 716 -8.61 -0.41 -17.78
N THR A 717 -7.83 -0.06 -18.80
CA THR A 717 -7.10 1.22 -18.87
C THR A 717 -8.02 2.45 -18.84
N GLU A 718 -9.31 2.31 -19.12
CA GLU A 718 -10.32 3.37 -19.02
C GLU A 718 -10.48 3.94 -17.61
N ARG A 719 -10.11 3.18 -16.59
CA ARG A 719 -10.15 3.60 -15.19
C ARG A 719 -8.91 4.39 -14.75
N TRP A 720 -7.89 4.48 -15.61
CA TRP A 720 -6.64 5.13 -15.28
C TRP A 720 -6.77 6.66 -15.34
N ASN A 721 -6.04 7.36 -14.46
CA ASN A 721 -5.95 8.80 -14.52
C ASN A 721 -5.11 9.28 -15.73
N SER A 722 -5.23 10.56 -16.10
CA SER A 722 -4.57 11.13 -17.28
C SER A 722 -3.04 11.01 -17.26
N ALA A 723 -2.41 11.14 -16.09
CA ALA A 723 -0.95 11.03 -15.94
C ALA A 723 -0.48 9.59 -16.21
N LYS A 724 -1.21 8.59 -15.70
CA LYS A 724 -0.89 7.18 -15.95
C LYS A 724 -1.16 6.75 -17.37
N LEU A 725 -2.17 7.32 -18.03
CA LEU A 725 -2.40 7.12 -19.47
C LEU A 725 -1.27 7.75 -20.32
N ALA A 726 -0.73 8.90 -19.91
CA ALA A 726 0.42 9.51 -20.56
C ALA A 726 1.68 8.65 -20.36
N GLU A 727 1.93 8.17 -19.14
CA GLU A 727 3.03 7.24 -18.84
C GLU A 727 2.93 5.97 -19.70
N LEU A 728 1.73 5.40 -19.82
CA LEU A 728 1.50 4.20 -20.63
C LEU A 728 1.88 4.36 -22.10
N LYS A 729 1.59 5.53 -22.69
CA LYS A 729 1.94 5.85 -24.08
C LYS A 729 3.45 5.96 -24.28
N ASP A 730 4.17 6.35 -23.25
CA ASP A 730 5.61 6.56 -23.30
C ASP A 730 6.42 5.27 -22.99
N ARG A 731 5.76 4.23 -22.48
CA ARG A 731 6.44 2.97 -22.09
C ARG A 731 7.10 2.30 -23.29
N VAL A 732 8.35 1.91 -23.10
CA VAL A 732 9.11 1.11 -24.04
C VAL A 732 9.33 -0.30 -23.49
N THR A 733 9.42 -1.28 -24.40
CA THR A 733 9.72 -2.67 -24.06
C THR A 733 11.22 -2.86 -23.82
N HIS A 734 11.54 -3.85 -22.99
CA HIS A 734 12.92 -4.20 -22.64
C HIS A 734 13.29 -5.54 -23.27
N THR A 735 14.41 -5.60 -23.98
CA THR A 735 14.99 -6.86 -24.45
C THR A 735 15.56 -7.63 -23.27
N LEU A 736 15.16 -8.93 -23.15
CA LEU A 736 15.62 -9.84 -22.08
C LEU A 736 16.98 -10.46 -22.39
#